data_39c1ee242bf372ee7031c330b63efe27
#
_entry.id   39c1ee242bf372ee7031c330b63efe27
#
_cell.length_a   1.000
_cell.length_b   1.000
_cell.length_c   1.000
_cell.angle_alpha   90.00
_cell.angle_beta   90.00
_cell.angle_gamma   90.00
#
_symmetry.space_group_name_H-M   'P 1'
#
loop_
_entity.id
_entity.type
_entity.pdbx_description
1 polymer ?
#
loop_
_entity_poly.entity_id
_entity_poly.type
_entity_poly.pdbx_seq_one_letter_code
_entity_poly.pdbx_strand_id
1 'polypeptide(L)'
;MIQQIDAPLREDVRLLGNLLGETLKQHAGQDLFNQVEQIRALSKGARDGQVEAEKQLEQLFLNLKDEEILPLTRAFTHFLNFANIAEQYNVVRSRRQSEFDEQAPSPNPLDHLFEKFKSNNISAEQLFQQICELKIELVLTAHPTEVSRRTLIQKYDGINDCLFKMDQQKLTPRERKAVLDDLKQLICSAWQTDEIRQHRPTPVDEAKWGFTTIEQTLWNAVPKFMRELDGMVQDHCGKTLPLNVAPVRFASWMGGDRDGNPNVTHNITQEVLWLSRWKAADLYLRDIEDLRWELSIQECSKELSDALGHFHPEPYREYLRDARERLKATRHWLALKLRGEDADDSQVIKSRHELLDPLLVCYRSLIDSGLPEIANGQLLDFIHRVNCFGIELLKLDIRQESTRHRQAISAITEYLGLGNFETWTEQARQNFLIQELQSKRPLLPKFLNEPKQSLIEHPDVQEVFATMRTLAEQPPESLGAYIISMAEHPSDVLAVLLLQKEAGIKQALRVVPLFETLKDLDGAARTMNTLFNMHWYKQHIQGKHEVMIGYSDSAKDAGFMSANWAQYRAQEELTAVAKKHDVQLTLFHGRGGSISRGGAPTQQALFSQPPGSISGAIRVTEQGEMIRFKFGLEGIALQNLEIYTAATLEATLLPPPEPKQEWRQLMHSMTDLSVQVYRQTVREKPHFVKYLRTVTPELELQMLPLGSRPAKRKVSGGIESLRAIPWVFAWTQIRLMLPAWLGTGAAINQVIDQGQKQTLEEMLEQWPYFQTLIDMLEMVLSKADGHVALYYESHLTDDADLKQLGEELRQRLRDAVQTLLALKGESKLLSSNDVLDQSMKVRKPYLLPLHLLQAELMKRRRAYLAERQAENTPVDHALMVSIAGIAAGLRNTG
;
A
#
# COMPACT_ATOMS: atom_id res chain seq x y z
N MET A 1 -4.67 32.68 -11.12
CA MET A 1 -3.68 32.23 -10.12
C MET A 1 -3.03 30.88 -10.43
N ILE A 2 -3.73 29.94 -11.09
CA ILE A 2 -3.24 28.56 -11.40
C ILE A 2 -2.11 28.50 -12.45
N GLN A 3 -1.94 29.49 -13.31
CA GLN A 3 -0.87 29.52 -14.33
C GLN A 3 0.55 29.78 -13.80
N GLN A 4 0.71 30.27 -12.58
CA GLN A 4 2.04 30.53 -11.97
C GLN A 4 2.63 29.36 -11.20
N ILE A 5 1.81 28.42 -10.70
CA ILE A 5 2.26 27.26 -9.91
C ILE A 5 3.07 26.25 -10.74
N ASP A 6 2.88 26.22 -12.06
CA ASP A 6 3.56 25.28 -12.97
C ASP A 6 5.00 25.64 -13.35
N ALA A 7 5.44 26.87 -13.19
CA ALA A 7 6.76 27.32 -13.61
C ALA A 7 7.89 26.59 -12.83
N PRO A 8 7.86 26.49 -11.48
CA PRO A 8 8.90 25.81 -10.70
C PRO A 8 9.04 24.33 -11.04
N LEU A 9 7.92 23.61 -11.22
CA LEU A 9 7.96 22.21 -11.62
C LEU A 9 8.62 22.01 -12.99
N ARG A 10 8.27 22.85 -13.95
CA ARG A 10 8.87 22.82 -15.30
C ARG A 10 10.36 23.12 -15.28
N GLU A 11 10.78 24.05 -14.42
CA GLU A 11 12.20 24.39 -14.22
C GLU A 11 12.97 23.20 -13.64
N ASP A 12 12.44 22.52 -12.63
CA ASP A 12 13.08 21.33 -12.03
C ASP A 12 13.18 20.18 -13.04
N VAL A 13 12.09 19.86 -13.75
CA VAL A 13 12.10 18.82 -14.79
C VAL A 13 13.11 19.16 -15.88
N ARG A 14 13.19 20.44 -16.29
CA ARG A 14 14.16 20.92 -17.29
C ARG A 14 15.59 20.83 -16.77
N LEU A 15 15.84 21.22 -15.53
CA LEU A 15 17.16 21.13 -14.87
C LEU A 15 17.65 19.68 -14.87
N LEU A 16 16.84 18.75 -14.33
CA LEU A 16 17.20 17.34 -14.23
C LEU A 16 17.39 16.71 -15.61
N GLY A 17 16.53 17.06 -16.59
CA GLY A 17 16.64 16.60 -17.97
C GLY A 17 17.91 17.10 -18.65
N ASN A 18 18.31 18.35 -18.44
CA ASN A 18 19.54 18.90 -18.97
C ASN A 18 20.78 18.22 -18.39
N LEU A 19 20.80 17.98 -17.07
CA LEU A 19 21.90 17.28 -16.40
C LEU A 19 22.02 15.82 -16.84
N LEU A 20 20.89 15.15 -17.08
CA LEU A 20 20.88 13.82 -17.70
C LEU A 20 21.48 13.89 -19.12
N GLY A 21 21.09 14.86 -19.93
CA GLY A 21 21.64 15.06 -21.29
C GLY A 21 23.16 15.31 -21.28
N GLU A 22 23.68 16.12 -20.34
CA GLU A 22 25.13 16.31 -20.14
C GLU A 22 25.81 14.97 -19.77
N THR A 23 25.20 14.20 -18.87
CA THR A 23 25.70 12.86 -18.45
C THR A 23 25.76 11.90 -19.65
N LEU A 24 24.73 11.85 -20.48
CA LEU A 24 24.70 11.03 -21.68
C LEU A 24 25.82 11.39 -22.66
N LYS A 25 26.04 12.68 -22.93
CA LYS A 25 27.13 13.16 -23.80
C LYS A 25 28.51 12.73 -23.30
N GLN A 26 28.75 12.86 -22.00
CA GLN A 26 30.05 12.59 -21.40
C GLN A 26 30.37 11.10 -21.27
N HIS A 27 29.38 10.29 -20.94
CA HIS A 27 29.58 8.90 -20.51
C HIS A 27 29.04 7.84 -21.49
N ALA A 28 28.11 8.22 -22.38
CA ALA A 28 27.52 7.30 -23.36
C ALA A 28 27.75 7.74 -24.82
N GLY A 29 28.34 8.93 -25.01
CA GLY A 29 28.71 9.46 -26.32
C GLY A 29 27.70 10.42 -26.96
N GLN A 30 28.20 11.26 -27.89
CA GLN A 30 27.38 12.26 -28.58
C GLN A 30 26.29 11.61 -29.43
N ASP A 31 26.56 10.45 -30.03
CA ASP A 31 25.63 9.76 -30.93
C ASP A 31 24.35 9.30 -30.17
N LEU A 32 24.49 8.69 -28.99
CA LEU A 32 23.34 8.33 -28.18
C LEU A 32 22.51 9.57 -27.79
N PHE A 33 23.17 10.65 -27.38
CA PHE A 33 22.49 11.89 -27.06
C PHE A 33 21.70 12.42 -28.24
N ASN A 34 22.28 12.44 -29.46
CA ASN A 34 21.63 12.88 -30.68
C ASN A 34 20.41 12.01 -31.02
N GLN A 35 20.54 10.67 -30.86
CA GLN A 35 19.41 9.73 -31.06
C GLN A 35 18.27 10.02 -30.07
N VAL A 36 18.57 10.19 -28.75
CA VAL A 36 17.56 10.52 -27.73
C VAL A 36 16.83 11.82 -28.08
N GLU A 37 17.55 12.88 -28.51
CA GLU A 37 16.94 14.16 -28.89
C GLU A 37 16.10 14.04 -30.19
N GLN A 38 16.55 13.25 -31.15
CA GLN A 38 15.80 12.98 -32.38
C GLN A 38 14.49 12.24 -32.04
N ILE A 39 14.57 11.18 -31.26
CA ILE A 39 13.40 10.40 -30.82
C ILE A 39 12.41 11.29 -30.04
N ARG A 40 12.92 12.14 -29.15
CA ARG A 40 12.10 13.09 -28.39
C ARG A 40 11.37 14.10 -29.31
N ALA A 41 12.05 14.63 -30.31
CA ALA A 41 11.47 15.57 -31.27
C ALA A 41 10.38 14.90 -32.13
N LEU A 42 10.65 13.70 -32.66
CA LEU A 42 9.67 12.91 -33.42
C LEU A 42 8.46 12.51 -32.57
N SER A 43 8.68 12.08 -31.32
CA SER A 43 7.60 11.74 -30.39
C SER A 43 6.71 12.94 -30.07
N LYS A 44 7.29 14.13 -29.95
CA LYS A 44 6.52 15.36 -29.78
C LYS A 44 5.71 15.71 -31.06
N GLY A 45 6.30 15.56 -32.25
CA GLY A 45 5.59 15.75 -33.53
C GLY A 45 4.43 14.75 -33.69
N ALA A 46 4.65 13.46 -33.39
CA ALA A 46 3.61 12.43 -33.44
C ALA A 46 2.44 12.75 -32.51
N ARG A 47 2.73 13.19 -31.28
CA ARG A 47 1.71 13.65 -30.33
C ARG A 47 0.89 14.83 -30.86
N ASP A 48 1.53 15.74 -31.56
CA ASP A 48 0.88 16.93 -32.14
C ASP A 48 0.15 16.60 -33.46
N GLY A 49 0.00 15.31 -33.80
CA GLY A 49 -0.77 14.80 -34.94
C GLY A 49 0.00 14.70 -36.26
N GLN A 50 1.32 14.81 -36.23
CA GLN A 50 2.17 14.69 -37.43
C GLN A 50 2.41 13.21 -37.77
N VAL A 51 1.59 12.64 -38.66
CA VAL A 51 1.65 11.21 -39.07
C VAL A 51 3.04 10.83 -39.60
N GLU A 52 3.73 11.71 -40.28
CA GLU A 52 5.07 11.45 -40.82
C GLU A 52 6.12 11.31 -39.70
N ALA A 53 5.99 12.08 -38.60
CA ALA A 53 6.88 11.96 -37.44
C ALA A 53 6.72 10.61 -36.76
N GLU A 54 5.49 10.09 -36.69
CA GLU A 54 5.22 8.76 -36.14
C GLU A 54 5.82 7.64 -36.97
N LYS A 55 5.64 7.67 -38.30
CA LYS A 55 6.25 6.72 -39.23
C LYS A 55 7.79 6.71 -39.17
N GLN A 56 8.39 7.90 -39.08
CA GLN A 56 9.84 8.01 -38.93
C GLN A 56 10.32 7.43 -37.60
N LEU A 57 9.55 7.61 -36.51
CA LEU A 57 9.86 7.06 -35.22
C LEU A 57 9.79 5.51 -35.24
N GLU A 58 8.76 4.94 -35.87
CA GLU A 58 8.64 3.49 -36.04
C GLU A 58 9.80 2.92 -36.88
N GLN A 59 10.13 3.53 -38.02
CA GLN A 59 11.26 3.08 -38.85
C GLN A 59 12.59 3.15 -38.11
N LEU A 60 12.79 4.19 -37.30
CA LEU A 60 13.99 4.32 -36.48
C LEU A 60 14.15 3.13 -35.55
N PHE A 61 13.07 2.74 -34.84
CA PHE A 61 13.12 1.62 -33.87
C PHE A 61 13.30 0.26 -34.56
N LEU A 62 12.69 0.03 -35.71
CA LEU A 62 12.88 -1.18 -36.49
C LEU A 62 14.35 -1.40 -36.93
N ASN A 63 15.07 -0.31 -37.16
CA ASN A 63 16.46 -0.34 -37.62
C ASN A 63 17.51 -0.35 -36.49
N LEU A 64 17.11 -0.22 -35.22
CA LEU A 64 18.05 -0.26 -34.08
C LEU A 64 18.72 -1.62 -33.96
N LYS A 65 20.02 -1.62 -33.67
CA LYS A 65 20.74 -2.81 -33.23
C LYS A 65 20.44 -3.11 -31.77
N ASP A 66 20.53 -4.39 -31.39
CA ASP A 66 20.26 -4.81 -30.00
C ASP A 66 21.10 -4.07 -28.96
N GLU A 67 22.35 -3.73 -29.32
CA GLU A 67 23.28 -2.98 -28.47
C GLU A 67 22.84 -1.52 -28.20
N GLU A 68 22.06 -0.93 -29.10
CA GLU A 68 21.60 0.47 -29.04
C GLU A 68 20.30 0.61 -28.23
N ILE A 69 19.51 -0.47 -28.10
CA ILE A 69 18.16 -0.41 -27.50
C ILE A 69 18.26 -0.17 -26.00
N LEU A 70 19.12 -0.90 -25.27
CA LEU A 70 19.23 -0.77 -23.81
C LEU A 70 19.62 0.66 -23.37
N PRO A 71 20.65 1.32 -23.91
CA PRO A 71 20.98 2.70 -23.55
C PRO A 71 19.85 3.70 -23.80
N LEU A 72 19.10 3.55 -24.91
CA LEU A 72 17.94 4.39 -25.22
C LEU A 72 16.81 4.17 -24.20
N THR A 73 16.48 2.91 -23.92
CA THR A 73 15.44 2.55 -22.94
C THR A 73 15.77 3.13 -21.56
N ARG A 74 17.03 3.04 -21.14
CA ARG A 74 17.54 3.60 -19.87
C ARG A 74 17.39 5.12 -19.83
N ALA A 75 17.75 5.83 -20.90
CA ALA A 75 17.67 7.29 -20.96
C ALA A 75 16.22 7.79 -20.73
N PHE A 76 15.23 7.18 -21.42
CA PHE A 76 13.83 7.53 -21.24
C PHE A 76 13.30 7.15 -19.86
N THR A 77 13.70 5.99 -19.34
CA THR A 77 13.30 5.53 -18.00
C THR A 77 13.84 6.46 -16.89
N HIS A 78 15.10 6.86 -16.94
CA HIS A 78 15.68 7.83 -16.00
C HIS A 78 14.96 9.19 -16.06
N PHE A 79 14.67 9.69 -17.25
CA PHE A 79 13.93 10.94 -17.39
C PHE A 79 12.56 10.87 -16.68
N LEU A 80 11.80 9.78 -16.87
CA LEU A 80 10.49 9.60 -16.23
C LEU A 80 10.61 9.52 -14.70
N ASN A 81 11.64 8.85 -14.20
CA ASN A 81 11.92 8.82 -12.75
C ASN A 81 12.28 10.22 -12.21
N PHE A 82 13.09 11.00 -12.93
CA PHE A 82 13.43 12.36 -12.52
C PHE A 82 12.21 13.30 -12.55
N ALA A 83 11.33 13.14 -13.54
CA ALA A 83 10.06 13.85 -13.55
C ALA A 83 9.18 13.50 -12.35
N ASN A 84 9.16 12.21 -11.92
CA ASN A 84 8.46 11.79 -10.72
C ASN A 84 9.04 12.44 -9.46
N ILE A 85 10.37 12.55 -9.35
CA ILE A 85 11.05 13.19 -8.22
C ILE A 85 10.68 14.68 -8.17
N ALA A 86 10.77 15.40 -9.30
CA ALA A 86 10.41 16.81 -9.39
C ALA A 86 8.95 17.05 -9.00
N GLU A 87 8.01 16.19 -9.43
CA GLU A 87 6.61 16.30 -9.04
C GLU A 87 6.37 16.02 -7.55
N GLN A 88 7.04 15.01 -6.97
CA GLN A 88 6.96 14.74 -5.53
C GLN A 88 7.48 15.92 -4.72
N TYR A 89 8.61 16.48 -5.12
CA TYR A 89 9.16 17.64 -4.46
C TYR A 89 8.24 18.87 -4.61
N ASN A 90 7.65 19.07 -5.77
CA ASN A 90 6.73 20.18 -6.01
C ASN A 90 5.49 20.16 -5.08
N VAL A 91 5.04 18.98 -4.66
CA VAL A 91 3.97 18.87 -3.64
C VAL A 91 4.42 19.49 -2.32
N VAL A 92 5.63 19.15 -1.84
CA VAL A 92 6.20 19.70 -0.60
C VAL A 92 6.40 21.22 -0.73
N ARG A 93 6.94 21.67 -1.87
CA ARG A 93 7.15 23.10 -2.16
C ARG A 93 5.82 23.87 -2.14
N SER A 94 4.81 23.38 -2.82
CA SER A 94 3.50 24.04 -2.91
C SER A 94 2.84 24.19 -1.52
N ARG A 95 2.96 23.16 -0.69
CA ARG A 95 2.51 23.22 0.71
C ARG A 95 3.23 24.35 1.47
N ARG A 96 4.55 24.37 1.46
CA ARG A 96 5.33 25.42 2.12
C ARG A 96 5.00 26.83 1.60
N GLN A 97 4.79 26.98 0.30
CA GLN A 97 4.39 28.27 -0.28
C GLN A 97 3.02 28.72 0.20
N SER A 98 2.06 27.81 0.34
CA SER A 98 0.73 28.14 0.89
C SER A 98 0.79 28.55 2.36
N GLU A 99 1.75 28.02 3.14
CA GLU A 99 1.96 28.43 4.54
C GLU A 99 2.53 29.86 4.68
N PHE A 100 3.22 30.37 3.64
CA PHE A 100 3.71 31.77 3.61
C PHE A 100 2.66 32.78 3.12
N ASP A 101 1.61 32.33 2.47
CA ASP A 101 0.55 33.18 1.94
C ASP A 101 -0.62 33.22 2.94
N GLU A 102 -0.65 34.26 3.79
CA GLU A 102 -1.73 34.44 4.78
C GLU A 102 -3.15 34.52 4.19
N GLN A 103 -3.27 34.76 2.87
CA GLN A 103 -4.56 34.79 2.16
C GLN A 103 -4.92 33.44 1.52
N ALA A 104 -3.97 32.52 1.41
CA ALA A 104 -4.23 31.18 0.92
C ALA A 104 -4.93 30.32 2.00
N PRO A 105 -5.83 29.40 1.63
CA PRO A 105 -6.34 28.44 2.60
C PRO A 105 -5.19 27.58 3.15
N SER A 106 -5.26 27.23 4.44
CA SER A 106 -4.27 26.38 5.07
C SER A 106 -4.06 25.08 4.26
N PRO A 107 -2.82 24.65 4.02
CA PRO A 107 -2.57 23.39 3.34
C PRO A 107 -2.84 22.16 4.23
N ASN A 108 -3.05 22.36 5.54
CA ASN A 108 -3.37 21.29 6.47
C ASN A 108 -4.87 20.96 6.42
N PRO A 109 -5.27 19.73 6.04
CA PRO A 109 -6.68 19.35 5.96
C PRO A 109 -7.40 19.37 7.32
N LEU A 110 -6.67 19.27 8.43
CA LEU A 110 -7.25 19.32 9.78
C LEU A 110 -7.76 20.72 10.14
N ASP A 111 -7.08 21.80 9.71
CA ASP A 111 -7.53 23.18 9.96
C ASP A 111 -8.91 23.42 9.37
N HIS A 112 -9.10 23.04 8.08
CA HIS A 112 -10.40 23.18 7.43
C HIS A 112 -11.46 22.30 8.09
N LEU A 113 -11.06 21.11 8.51
CA LEU A 113 -11.98 20.18 9.15
C LEU A 113 -12.45 20.68 10.51
N PHE A 114 -11.57 21.26 11.32
CA PHE A 114 -11.93 21.78 12.63
C PHE A 114 -12.90 22.98 12.51
N GLU A 115 -12.68 23.86 11.55
CA GLU A 115 -13.65 24.94 11.23
C GLU A 115 -15.00 24.37 10.72
N LYS A 116 -14.97 23.31 9.92
CA LYS A 116 -16.18 22.60 9.48
C LYS A 116 -16.92 21.97 10.65
N PHE A 117 -16.24 21.38 11.62
CA PHE A 117 -16.85 20.84 12.83
C PHE A 117 -17.53 21.93 13.66
N LYS A 118 -16.88 23.07 13.85
CA LYS A 118 -17.45 24.21 14.54
C LYS A 118 -18.70 24.74 13.88
N SER A 119 -18.70 24.86 12.54
CA SER A 119 -19.87 25.31 11.77
C SER A 119 -21.06 24.32 11.81
N ASN A 120 -20.78 23.03 12.05
CA ASN A 120 -21.78 21.96 12.20
C ASN A 120 -22.13 21.64 13.66
N ASN A 121 -21.78 22.53 14.62
CA ASN A 121 -22.11 22.41 16.04
C ASN A 121 -21.50 21.16 16.74
N ILE A 122 -20.39 20.62 16.26
CA ILE A 122 -19.63 19.60 17.00
C ILE A 122 -18.93 20.29 18.16
N SER A 123 -19.19 19.83 19.39
CA SER A 123 -18.60 20.45 20.56
C SER A 123 -17.10 20.15 20.69
N ALA A 124 -16.33 21.05 21.31
CA ALA A 124 -14.93 20.86 21.60
C ALA A 124 -14.66 19.59 22.44
N GLU A 125 -15.54 19.27 23.37
CA GLU A 125 -15.47 18.06 24.20
C GLU A 125 -15.64 16.79 23.37
N GLN A 126 -16.62 16.76 22.49
CA GLN A 126 -16.89 15.63 21.60
C GLN A 126 -15.72 15.42 20.63
N LEU A 127 -15.17 16.50 20.07
CA LEU A 127 -14.00 16.44 19.19
C LEU A 127 -12.78 15.90 19.93
N PHE A 128 -12.48 16.45 21.12
CA PHE A 128 -11.37 16.00 21.96
C PHE A 128 -11.46 14.50 22.28
N GLN A 129 -12.62 14.04 22.74
CA GLN A 129 -12.84 12.64 23.06
C GLN A 129 -12.62 11.75 21.83
N GLN A 130 -13.18 12.16 20.66
CA GLN A 130 -13.02 11.39 19.43
C GLN A 130 -11.56 11.29 18.98
N ILE A 131 -10.78 12.36 19.13
CA ILE A 131 -9.35 12.35 18.79
C ILE A 131 -8.57 11.39 19.74
N CYS A 132 -8.89 11.41 21.04
CA CYS A 132 -8.25 10.52 22.01
C CYS A 132 -8.56 9.04 21.76
N GLU A 133 -9.73 8.73 21.18
CA GLU A 133 -10.19 7.37 20.90
C GLU A 133 -9.84 6.88 19.48
N LEU A 134 -9.30 7.76 18.64
CA LEU A 134 -9.02 7.48 17.23
C LEU A 134 -8.01 6.34 17.06
N LYS A 135 -8.30 5.45 16.09
CA LYS A 135 -7.48 4.27 15.78
C LYS A 135 -7.32 4.10 14.28
N ILE A 136 -6.23 4.59 13.76
CA ILE A 136 -5.83 4.44 12.36
C ILE A 136 -4.65 3.48 12.32
N GLU A 137 -4.81 2.30 11.75
CA GLU A 137 -3.73 1.32 11.60
C GLU A 137 -3.37 1.15 10.13
N LEU A 138 -2.15 1.61 9.76
CA LEU A 138 -1.61 1.52 8.41
C LEU A 138 -0.77 0.24 8.29
N VAL A 139 -1.19 -0.66 7.41
CA VAL A 139 -0.58 -1.98 7.27
C VAL A 139 0.33 -2.00 6.04
N LEU A 140 1.64 -2.00 6.27
CA LEU A 140 2.64 -2.01 5.21
C LEU A 140 2.73 -3.40 4.59
N THR A 141 2.63 -3.47 3.26
CA THR A 141 2.76 -4.73 2.53
C THR A 141 3.96 -4.70 1.58
N ALA A 142 4.43 -5.88 1.17
CA ALA A 142 5.51 -5.99 0.22
C ALA A 142 5.25 -5.23 -1.09
N HIS A 143 6.31 -4.80 -1.75
CA HIS A 143 6.27 -4.14 -3.04
C HIS A 143 6.33 -5.17 -4.18
N PRO A 144 5.20 -5.68 -4.68
CA PRO A 144 5.21 -6.78 -5.62
C PRO A 144 5.68 -6.40 -7.03
N THR A 145 5.81 -5.09 -7.34
CA THR A 145 6.15 -4.57 -8.67
C THR A 145 7.38 -3.67 -8.70
N GLU A 146 8.01 -3.40 -7.55
CA GLU A 146 9.28 -2.66 -7.50
C GLU A 146 10.45 -3.57 -7.84
N VAL A 147 11.13 -3.27 -8.93
CA VAL A 147 12.30 -4.00 -9.40
C VAL A 147 13.60 -3.20 -9.26
N SER A 148 13.48 -1.91 -8.89
CA SER A 148 14.62 -1.00 -8.76
C SER A 148 15.57 -1.41 -7.65
N ARG A 149 16.86 -1.21 -7.86
CA ARG A 149 17.89 -1.43 -6.83
C ARG A 149 17.76 -0.39 -5.71
N ARG A 150 17.97 -0.81 -4.47
CA ARG A 150 18.00 0.07 -3.30
C ARG A 150 18.98 1.25 -3.46
N THR A 151 20.15 0.97 -4.03
CA THR A 151 21.18 1.99 -4.26
C THR A 151 20.73 3.05 -5.27
N LEU A 152 19.88 2.71 -6.24
CA LEU A 152 19.30 3.66 -7.18
C LEU A 152 18.24 4.54 -6.46
N ILE A 153 17.42 3.92 -5.60
CA ILE A 153 16.44 4.63 -4.78
C ILE A 153 17.12 5.68 -3.88
N GLN A 154 18.23 5.32 -3.22
CA GLN A 154 19.00 6.26 -2.41
C GLN A 154 19.55 7.46 -3.20
N LYS A 155 19.94 7.24 -4.47
CA LYS A 155 20.36 8.36 -5.33
C LYS A 155 19.17 9.28 -5.68
N TYR A 156 17.99 8.72 -5.91
CA TYR A 156 16.77 9.48 -6.15
C TYR A 156 16.35 10.32 -4.93
N ASP A 157 16.51 9.76 -3.72
CA ASP A 157 16.28 10.50 -2.47
C ASP A 157 17.28 11.65 -2.33
N GLY A 158 18.58 11.41 -2.64
CA GLY A 158 19.60 12.48 -2.67
C GLY A 158 19.31 13.59 -3.69
N ILE A 159 18.72 13.26 -4.85
CA ILE A 159 18.26 14.28 -5.83
C ILE A 159 17.15 15.14 -5.23
N ASN A 160 16.20 14.55 -4.50
CA ASN A 160 15.15 15.27 -3.78
C ASN A 160 15.73 16.25 -2.76
N ASP A 161 16.70 15.79 -1.96
CA ASP A 161 17.41 16.65 -0.99
C ASP A 161 18.12 17.82 -1.66
N CYS A 162 18.70 17.61 -2.84
CA CYS A 162 19.33 18.68 -3.60
C CYS A 162 18.30 19.71 -4.09
N LEU A 163 17.14 19.27 -4.59
CA LEU A 163 16.03 20.16 -4.99
C LEU A 163 15.54 20.99 -3.79
N PHE A 164 15.39 20.35 -2.62
CA PHE A 164 15.04 21.05 -1.39
C PHE A 164 16.07 22.12 -1.01
N LYS A 165 17.38 21.81 -1.09
CA LYS A 165 18.45 22.78 -0.83
C LYS A 165 18.45 23.92 -1.84
N MET A 166 18.19 23.62 -3.13
CA MET A 166 18.13 24.63 -4.20
C MET A 166 17.01 25.64 -4.02
N ASP A 167 15.91 25.25 -3.36
CA ASP A 167 14.73 26.06 -3.12
C ASP A 167 14.88 26.99 -1.90
N GLN A 168 15.96 26.89 -1.14
CA GLN A 168 16.24 27.81 -0.02
C GLN A 168 16.53 29.22 -0.53
N GLN A 169 15.81 30.21 -0.01
CA GLN A 169 15.77 31.57 -0.54
C GLN A 169 17.10 32.36 -0.56
N LYS A 170 18.16 31.90 0.07
CA LYS A 170 19.43 32.67 0.25
C LYS A 170 20.69 31.82 0.07
N LEU A 171 20.72 30.95 -0.96
CA LEU A 171 21.99 30.30 -1.29
C LEU A 171 22.98 31.30 -1.89
N THR A 172 24.20 31.32 -1.35
CA THR A 172 25.31 31.98 -2.00
C THR A 172 25.67 31.31 -3.34
N PRO A 173 26.31 32.01 -4.29
CA PRO A 173 26.75 31.40 -5.54
C PRO A 173 27.60 30.14 -5.34
N ARG A 174 28.39 30.08 -4.27
CA ARG A 174 29.24 28.95 -3.92
C ARG A 174 28.43 27.72 -3.46
N GLU A 175 27.44 27.95 -2.58
CA GLU A 175 26.54 26.90 -2.10
C GLU A 175 25.67 26.36 -3.23
N ARG A 176 25.11 27.27 -4.06
CA ARG A 176 24.34 26.86 -5.25
C ARG A 176 25.17 26.00 -6.19
N LYS A 177 26.44 26.35 -6.42
CA LYS A 177 27.35 25.55 -7.24
C LYS A 177 27.58 24.18 -6.62
N ALA A 178 27.83 24.10 -5.31
CA ALA A 178 28.04 22.83 -4.61
C ALA A 178 26.82 21.89 -4.77
N VAL A 179 25.59 22.39 -4.57
CA VAL A 179 24.37 21.61 -4.76
C VAL A 179 24.19 21.13 -6.20
N LEU A 180 24.57 21.97 -7.21
CA LEU A 180 24.55 21.57 -8.61
C LEU A 180 25.59 20.48 -8.92
N ASP A 181 26.79 20.56 -8.30
CA ASP A 181 27.83 19.53 -8.44
C ASP A 181 27.37 18.20 -7.80
N ASP A 182 26.71 18.26 -6.64
CA ASP A 182 26.09 17.09 -5.99
C ASP A 182 25.01 16.45 -6.90
N LEU A 183 24.12 17.27 -7.49
CA LEU A 183 23.11 16.78 -8.44
C LEU A 183 23.75 16.08 -9.64
N LYS A 184 24.79 16.66 -10.24
CA LYS A 184 25.52 16.06 -11.35
C LYS A 184 26.11 14.70 -10.95
N GLN A 185 26.73 14.62 -9.77
CA GLN A 185 27.30 13.39 -9.24
C GLN A 185 26.22 12.31 -9.06
N LEU A 186 25.08 12.65 -8.46
CA LEU A 186 23.97 11.71 -8.22
C LEU A 186 23.36 11.21 -9.54
N ILE A 187 23.13 12.09 -10.52
CA ILE A 187 22.58 11.73 -11.83
C ILE A 187 23.57 10.85 -12.61
N CYS A 188 24.86 11.22 -12.63
CA CYS A 188 25.90 10.40 -13.23
C CYS A 188 26.00 9.01 -12.56
N SER A 189 25.98 8.97 -11.24
CA SER A 189 26.00 7.71 -10.48
C SER A 189 24.73 6.88 -10.72
N ALA A 190 23.55 7.51 -10.88
CA ALA A 190 22.33 6.81 -11.24
C ALA A 190 22.43 6.20 -12.64
N TRP A 191 22.94 6.94 -13.62
CA TRP A 191 23.20 6.43 -14.96
C TRP A 191 24.15 5.23 -15.00
N GLN A 192 25.19 5.17 -14.14
CA GLN A 192 26.13 4.05 -14.06
C GLN A 192 25.61 2.88 -13.23
N THR A 193 24.43 3.01 -12.60
CA THR A 193 23.81 1.95 -11.79
C THR A 193 22.82 1.18 -12.64
N ASP A 194 22.89 -0.15 -12.61
CA ASP A 194 21.88 -1.03 -13.21
C ASP A 194 20.52 -0.83 -12.51
N GLU A 195 19.46 -0.62 -13.28
CA GLU A 195 18.13 -0.31 -12.77
C GLU A 195 17.47 -1.52 -12.12
N ILE A 196 17.69 -2.71 -12.68
CA ILE A 196 16.97 -3.92 -12.32
C ILE A 196 17.79 -4.74 -11.29
N ARG A 197 17.09 -5.28 -10.30
CA ARG A 197 17.69 -6.25 -9.36
C ARG A 197 18.07 -7.52 -10.09
N GLN A 198 19.20 -8.13 -9.73
CA GLN A 198 19.65 -9.40 -10.32
C GLN A 198 18.93 -10.62 -9.74
N HIS A 199 18.46 -10.51 -8.50
CA HIS A 199 17.80 -11.60 -7.77
C HIS A 199 16.44 -11.17 -7.24
N ARG A 200 15.51 -12.13 -7.17
CA ARG A 200 14.23 -11.91 -6.49
C ARG A 200 14.47 -11.67 -5.00
N PRO A 201 13.79 -10.69 -4.39
CA PRO A 201 13.89 -10.48 -2.95
C PRO A 201 13.31 -11.67 -2.19
N THR A 202 13.92 -11.98 -1.06
CA THR A 202 13.32 -12.86 -0.07
C THR A 202 12.26 -12.13 0.77
N PRO A 203 11.36 -12.82 1.49
CA PRO A 203 10.44 -12.15 2.41
C PRO A 203 11.15 -11.34 3.50
N VAL A 204 12.36 -11.74 3.89
CA VAL A 204 13.22 -10.99 4.84
C VAL A 204 13.74 -9.69 4.22
N ASP A 205 14.11 -9.71 2.93
CA ASP A 205 14.53 -8.50 2.22
C ASP A 205 13.38 -7.50 2.10
N GLU A 206 12.16 -7.98 1.84
CA GLU A 206 10.96 -7.16 1.82
C GLU A 206 10.70 -6.49 3.18
N ALA A 207 10.82 -7.24 4.28
CA ALA A 207 10.68 -6.71 5.63
C ALA A 207 11.74 -5.64 5.96
N LYS A 208 13.01 -5.90 5.64
CA LYS A 208 14.11 -4.91 5.81
C LYS A 208 13.84 -3.62 5.03
N TRP A 209 13.21 -3.73 3.86
CA TRP A 209 12.85 -2.57 3.07
C TRP A 209 11.75 -1.75 3.75
N GLY A 210 10.70 -2.39 4.29
CA GLY A 210 9.67 -1.72 5.08
C GLY A 210 10.23 -1.01 6.33
N PHE A 211 11.18 -1.64 7.03
CA PHE A 211 11.85 -1.02 8.19
C PHE A 211 12.62 0.25 7.81
N THR A 212 13.17 0.31 6.60
CA THR A 212 13.89 1.50 6.11
C THR A 212 12.96 2.72 6.03
N THR A 213 11.71 2.54 5.60
CA THR A 213 10.72 3.64 5.56
C THR A 213 10.41 4.18 6.95
N ILE A 214 10.33 3.29 7.95
CA ILE A 214 10.18 3.74 9.35
C ILE A 214 11.42 4.54 9.77
N GLU A 215 12.62 3.96 9.62
CA GLU A 215 13.90 4.56 10.08
C GLU A 215 14.18 5.93 9.43
N GLN A 216 13.97 6.05 8.12
CA GLN A 216 14.36 7.25 7.37
C GLN A 216 13.33 8.38 7.46
N THR A 217 12.06 8.06 7.63
CA THR A 217 10.99 9.05 7.47
C THR A 217 10.01 9.07 8.64
N LEU A 218 9.32 7.95 8.90
CA LEU A 218 8.22 7.94 9.87
C LEU A 218 8.70 8.12 11.31
N TRP A 219 9.96 7.74 11.62
CA TRP A 219 10.57 7.94 12.94
C TRP A 219 10.60 9.41 13.37
N ASN A 220 10.76 10.32 12.40
CA ASN A 220 10.74 11.77 12.63
C ASN A 220 9.37 12.39 12.34
N ALA A 221 8.64 11.90 11.36
CA ALA A 221 7.34 12.46 10.98
C ALA A 221 6.26 12.24 12.06
N VAL A 222 6.26 11.08 12.75
CA VAL A 222 5.25 10.78 13.78
C VAL A 222 5.30 11.75 14.96
N PRO A 223 6.44 12.02 15.62
CA PRO A 223 6.48 13.01 16.70
C PRO A 223 6.06 14.43 16.26
N LYS A 224 6.47 14.85 15.06
CA LYS A 224 6.06 16.14 14.49
C LYS A 224 4.55 16.23 14.31
N PHE A 225 3.97 15.21 13.69
CA PHE A 225 2.51 15.09 13.54
C PHE A 225 1.80 15.17 14.90
N MET A 226 2.29 14.47 15.90
CA MET A 226 1.69 14.46 17.23
C MET A 226 1.74 15.84 17.90
N ARG A 227 2.84 16.57 17.76
CA ARG A 227 2.95 17.95 18.28
C ARG A 227 2.03 18.93 17.56
N GLU A 228 1.93 18.82 16.23
CA GLU A 228 1.02 19.66 15.44
C GLU A 228 -0.45 19.36 15.81
N LEU A 229 -0.81 18.08 15.92
CA LEU A 229 -2.16 17.68 16.34
C LEU A 229 -2.48 18.18 17.75
N ASP A 230 -1.55 18.06 18.71
CA ASP A 230 -1.74 18.54 20.09
C ASP A 230 -1.91 20.07 20.12
N GLY A 231 -1.11 20.83 19.36
CA GLY A 231 -1.26 22.28 19.22
C GLY A 231 -2.65 22.66 18.70
N MET A 232 -3.14 22.01 17.65
CA MET A 232 -4.48 22.23 17.10
C MET A 232 -5.59 21.89 18.11
N VAL A 233 -5.43 20.80 18.87
CA VAL A 233 -6.36 20.41 19.94
C VAL A 233 -6.36 21.45 21.06
N GLN A 234 -5.19 21.99 21.41
CA GLN A 234 -5.09 23.07 22.38
C GLN A 234 -5.84 24.33 21.91
N ASP A 235 -5.64 24.74 20.65
CA ASP A 235 -6.26 25.95 20.08
C ASP A 235 -7.77 25.83 19.95
N HIS A 236 -8.29 24.68 19.53
CA HIS A 236 -9.70 24.47 19.28
C HIS A 236 -10.49 23.90 20.44
N CYS A 237 -9.86 23.10 21.32
CA CYS A 237 -10.53 22.41 22.43
C CYS A 237 -10.09 22.95 23.80
N GLY A 238 -9.01 23.75 23.88
CA GLY A 238 -8.45 24.25 25.15
C GLY A 238 -7.84 23.15 26.02
N LYS A 239 -7.46 22.02 25.45
CA LYS A 239 -6.93 20.83 26.15
C LYS A 239 -5.68 20.30 25.45
N THR A 240 -4.79 19.68 26.19
CA THR A 240 -3.64 18.92 25.67
C THR A 240 -3.96 17.44 25.56
N LEU A 241 -3.38 16.75 24.59
CA LEU A 241 -3.56 15.31 24.43
C LEU A 241 -2.87 14.55 25.56
N PRO A 242 -3.51 13.52 26.12
CA PRO A 242 -2.84 12.59 27.04
C PRO A 242 -1.60 11.95 26.40
N LEU A 243 -0.53 11.77 27.16
CA LEU A 243 0.76 11.25 26.65
C LEU A 243 0.68 9.85 26.03
N ASN A 244 -0.33 9.07 26.38
CA ASN A 244 -0.55 7.72 25.87
C ASN A 244 -1.39 7.66 24.57
N VAL A 245 -1.84 8.81 24.06
CA VAL A 245 -2.60 8.88 22.81
C VAL A 245 -1.68 8.61 21.61
N ALA A 246 -2.08 7.68 20.76
CA ALA A 246 -1.41 7.37 19.51
C ALA A 246 -2.49 7.04 18.45
N PRO A 247 -3.03 8.07 17.77
CA PRO A 247 -4.13 7.93 16.84
C PRO A 247 -3.74 7.12 15.60
N VAL A 248 -2.46 7.15 15.21
CA VAL A 248 -1.93 6.40 14.08
C VAL A 248 -0.94 5.36 14.57
N ARG A 249 -1.04 4.14 14.04
CA ARG A 249 -0.14 3.01 14.29
C ARG A 249 0.18 2.28 12.99
N PHE A 250 1.22 1.46 13.04
CA PHE A 250 1.71 0.73 11.88
C PHE A 250 1.75 -0.78 12.17
N ALA A 251 1.42 -1.56 11.12
CA ALA A 251 1.58 -3.02 11.12
C ALA A 251 2.25 -3.44 9.79
N SER A 252 2.58 -4.71 9.64
CA SER A 252 3.21 -5.24 8.43
C SER A 252 2.68 -6.63 8.08
N TRP A 253 2.68 -6.94 6.78
CA TRP A 253 2.47 -8.29 6.24
C TRP A 253 3.77 -8.97 5.80
N MET A 254 4.85 -8.23 5.73
CA MET A 254 6.13 -8.73 5.22
C MET A 254 6.72 -9.77 6.18
N GLY A 255 6.81 -11.03 5.71
CA GLY A 255 7.17 -12.18 6.54
C GLY A 255 6.01 -12.87 7.28
N GLY A 256 4.77 -12.35 7.15
CA GLY A 256 3.55 -12.93 7.74
C GLY A 256 2.51 -13.41 6.72
N ASP A 257 2.58 -12.96 5.48
CA ASP A 257 1.63 -13.30 4.42
C ASP A 257 2.01 -14.58 3.68
N ARG A 258 1.33 -15.67 4.04
CA ARG A 258 1.53 -17.01 3.46
C ARG A 258 0.60 -17.32 2.29
N ASP A 259 -0.41 -16.49 2.02
CA ASP A 259 -1.41 -16.76 1.00
C ASP A 259 -0.76 -17.01 -0.37
N GLY A 260 -0.62 -18.30 -0.71
CA GLY A 260 0.03 -18.77 -1.93
C GLY A 260 1.50 -18.34 -2.07
N ASN A 261 2.21 -18.05 -0.98
CA ASN A 261 3.66 -17.78 -0.97
C ASN A 261 4.42 -18.86 -0.18
N PRO A 262 4.97 -19.88 -0.83
CA PRO A 262 5.68 -20.97 -0.15
C PRO A 262 7.00 -20.51 0.51
N ASN A 263 7.48 -19.30 0.17
CA ASN A 263 8.71 -18.75 0.75
C ASN A 263 8.50 -18.13 2.14
N VAL A 264 7.25 -17.95 2.58
CA VAL A 264 6.93 -17.44 3.93
C VAL A 264 6.64 -18.63 4.84
N THR A 265 7.68 -19.13 5.48
CA THR A 265 7.62 -20.23 6.46
C THR A 265 7.59 -19.70 7.89
N HIS A 266 7.31 -20.59 8.86
CA HIS A 266 7.36 -20.24 10.29
C HIS A 266 8.72 -19.70 10.72
N ASN A 267 9.84 -20.23 10.16
CA ASN A 267 11.19 -19.73 10.44
C ASN A 267 11.38 -18.29 9.92
N ILE A 268 10.90 -17.99 8.73
CA ILE A 268 10.93 -16.63 8.17
C ILE A 268 10.11 -15.67 9.03
N THR A 269 8.94 -16.08 9.47
CA THR A 269 8.12 -15.26 10.38
C THR A 269 8.87 -14.96 11.68
N GLN A 270 9.51 -15.95 12.27
CA GLN A 270 10.32 -15.78 13.47
C GLN A 270 11.49 -14.83 13.24
N GLU A 271 12.23 -15.02 12.15
CA GLU A 271 13.34 -14.15 11.77
C GLU A 271 12.90 -12.69 11.60
N VAL A 272 11.80 -12.44 10.90
CA VAL A 272 11.27 -11.09 10.68
C VAL A 272 10.83 -10.44 12.00
N LEU A 273 10.17 -11.17 12.90
CA LEU A 273 9.81 -10.67 14.23
C LEU A 273 11.05 -10.26 15.05
N TRP A 274 12.10 -11.06 15.04
CA TRP A 274 13.36 -10.72 15.71
C TRP A 274 14.05 -9.52 15.07
N LEU A 275 14.10 -9.44 13.74
CA LEU A 275 14.66 -8.30 12.99
C LEU A 275 13.90 -6.99 13.27
N SER A 276 12.58 -7.04 13.36
CA SER A 276 11.74 -5.88 13.66
C SER A 276 12.05 -5.33 15.07
N ARG A 277 12.08 -6.21 16.07
CA ARG A 277 12.47 -5.86 17.44
C ARG A 277 13.93 -5.38 17.55
N TRP A 278 14.85 -6.02 16.80
CA TRP A 278 16.24 -5.59 16.75
C TRP A 278 16.37 -4.17 16.23
N LYS A 279 15.65 -3.85 15.16
CA LYS A 279 15.63 -2.50 14.57
C LYS A 279 15.02 -1.47 15.52
N ALA A 280 13.94 -1.81 16.23
CA ALA A 280 13.35 -0.95 17.26
C ALA A 280 14.37 -0.65 18.36
N ALA A 281 15.02 -1.67 18.92
CA ALA A 281 16.03 -1.51 19.96
C ALA A 281 17.22 -0.67 19.48
N ASP A 282 17.65 -0.81 18.22
CA ASP A 282 18.73 0.00 17.62
C ASP A 282 18.35 1.47 17.49
N LEU A 283 17.12 1.78 17.06
CA LEU A 283 16.61 3.15 16.96
C LEU A 283 16.43 3.80 18.33
N TYR A 284 15.80 3.11 19.28
CA TYR A 284 15.65 3.61 20.65
C TYR A 284 16.99 3.81 21.36
N LEU A 285 18.00 3.02 21.01
CA LEU A 285 19.33 3.19 21.56
C LEU A 285 19.96 4.52 21.10
N ARG A 286 19.73 4.92 19.86
CA ARG A 286 20.16 6.25 19.36
C ARG A 286 19.43 7.35 20.11
N ASP A 287 18.10 7.25 20.18
CA ASP A 287 17.26 8.26 20.86
C ASP A 287 17.64 8.42 22.36
N ILE A 288 17.84 7.32 23.08
CA ILE A 288 18.17 7.41 24.53
C ILE A 288 19.57 7.96 24.77
N GLU A 289 20.52 7.72 23.86
CA GLU A 289 21.86 8.33 23.96
C GLU A 289 21.78 9.86 23.74
N ASP A 290 21.03 10.30 22.71
CA ASP A 290 20.84 11.73 22.43
C ASP A 290 20.08 12.41 23.59
N LEU A 291 18.99 11.79 24.08
CA LEU A 291 18.22 12.29 25.22
C LEU A 291 19.07 12.41 26.50
N ARG A 292 19.95 11.43 26.77
CA ARG A 292 20.86 11.50 27.93
C ARG A 292 21.88 12.65 27.85
N TRP A 293 22.25 13.07 26.62
CA TRP A 293 23.07 14.28 26.45
C TRP A 293 22.25 15.53 26.75
N GLU A 294 21.02 15.63 26.28
CA GLU A 294 20.13 16.78 26.53
C GLU A 294 19.78 16.90 28.02
N LEU A 295 19.51 15.80 28.69
CA LEU A 295 19.10 15.76 30.09
C LEU A 295 20.28 15.78 31.11
N SER A 296 21.39 16.44 30.77
CA SER A 296 22.47 16.73 31.70
C SER A 296 22.06 17.91 32.62
N ILE A 297 21.02 17.67 33.45
CA ILE A 297 20.35 18.68 34.30
C ILE A 297 20.47 18.25 35.77
N GLN A 298 20.66 19.20 36.67
CA GLN A 298 20.87 18.93 38.10
C GLN A 298 19.55 18.87 38.89
N GLU A 299 18.61 19.74 38.56
CA GLU A 299 17.35 19.85 39.28
C GLU A 299 16.36 18.74 38.85
N CYS A 300 15.76 18.07 39.82
CA CYS A 300 14.73 17.06 39.56
C CYS A 300 13.66 17.09 40.65
N SER A 301 12.51 16.50 40.33
CA SER A 301 11.41 16.34 41.30
C SER A 301 11.77 15.35 42.41
N LYS A 302 10.98 15.42 43.49
CA LYS A 302 11.08 14.45 44.57
C LYS A 302 10.81 13.02 44.09
N GLU A 303 9.85 12.82 43.15
CA GLU A 303 9.55 11.52 42.55
C GLU A 303 10.81 10.86 41.95
N LEU A 304 11.55 11.61 41.13
CA LEU A 304 12.76 11.08 40.48
C LEU A 304 13.89 10.85 41.51
N SER A 305 14.07 11.75 42.46
CA SER A 305 15.07 11.62 43.51
C SER A 305 14.81 10.41 44.40
N ASP A 306 13.54 10.17 44.80
CA ASP A 306 13.12 9.01 45.59
C ASP A 306 13.30 7.70 44.79
N ALA A 307 13.01 7.73 43.49
CA ALA A 307 13.20 6.58 42.60
C ALA A 307 14.68 6.21 42.41
N LEU A 308 15.58 7.19 42.42
CA LEU A 308 17.05 6.94 42.40
C LEU A 308 17.56 6.38 43.71
N GLY A 309 16.98 6.81 44.87
CA GLY A 309 17.39 6.39 46.21
C GLY A 309 18.75 6.94 46.66
N HIS A 310 19.42 7.73 45.90
CA HIS A 310 20.70 8.40 46.22
C HIS A 310 20.85 9.70 45.44
N PHE A 311 21.67 10.62 45.97
CA PHE A 311 22.01 11.86 45.25
C PHE A 311 22.89 11.60 44.06
N HIS A 312 22.53 12.19 42.92
CA HIS A 312 23.37 12.20 41.71
C HIS A 312 23.37 13.61 41.07
N PRO A 313 24.49 14.12 40.60
CA PRO A 313 24.57 15.46 39.99
C PRO A 313 23.82 15.55 38.64
N GLU A 314 23.55 14.43 37.98
CA GLU A 314 22.80 14.33 36.71
C GLU A 314 21.70 13.24 36.87
N PRO A 315 20.64 13.52 37.64
CA PRO A 315 19.65 12.49 38.03
C PRO A 315 18.96 11.82 36.87
N TYR A 316 18.59 12.53 35.82
CA TYR A 316 17.93 11.97 34.63
C TYR A 316 18.84 11.00 33.89
N ARG A 317 20.10 11.33 33.69
CA ARG A 317 21.08 10.48 33.02
C ARG A 317 21.31 9.18 33.77
N GLU A 318 21.39 9.27 35.09
CA GLU A 318 21.55 8.10 35.94
C GLU A 318 20.31 7.23 35.91
N TYR A 319 19.12 7.82 36.00
CA TYR A 319 17.85 7.09 35.97
C TYR A 319 17.61 6.35 34.66
N LEU A 320 17.96 6.97 33.53
CA LEU A 320 17.84 6.37 32.21
C LEU A 320 18.96 5.35 31.89
N ARG A 321 19.97 5.20 32.76
CA ARG A 321 21.08 4.26 32.55
C ARG A 321 20.60 2.82 32.43
N ASP A 322 19.68 2.39 33.32
CA ASP A 322 19.16 1.02 33.31
C ASP A 322 18.41 0.72 32.00
N ALA A 323 17.50 1.59 31.58
CA ALA A 323 16.77 1.45 30.31
C ALA A 323 17.74 1.36 29.11
N ARG A 324 18.78 2.16 29.08
CA ARG A 324 19.85 2.11 28.06
C ARG A 324 20.59 0.78 28.05
N GLU A 325 21.03 0.28 29.20
CA GLU A 325 21.76 -1.01 29.26
C GLU A 325 20.85 -2.18 28.86
N ARG A 326 19.59 -2.13 29.25
CA ARG A 326 18.60 -3.12 28.84
C ARG A 326 18.28 -3.07 27.34
N LEU A 327 18.26 -1.89 26.71
CA LEU A 327 18.17 -1.75 25.25
C LEU A 327 19.38 -2.36 24.55
N LYS A 328 20.60 -2.18 25.08
CA LYS A 328 21.82 -2.82 24.54
C LYS A 328 21.75 -4.34 24.68
N ALA A 329 21.32 -4.84 25.85
CA ALA A 329 21.14 -6.28 26.07
C ALA A 329 20.08 -6.87 25.13
N THR A 330 18.96 -6.18 24.92
CA THR A 330 17.90 -6.57 23.99
C THR A 330 18.42 -6.66 22.55
N ARG A 331 19.12 -5.62 22.09
CA ARG A 331 19.69 -5.59 20.72
C ARG A 331 20.73 -6.72 20.53
N HIS A 332 21.58 -6.94 21.53
CA HIS A 332 22.60 -7.99 21.50
C HIS A 332 21.97 -9.38 21.48
N TRP A 333 21.02 -9.64 22.37
CA TRP A 333 20.27 -10.90 22.43
C TRP A 333 19.59 -11.24 21.11
N LEU A 334 18.90 -10.26 20.50
CA LEU A 334 18.25 -10.43 19.19
C LEU A 334 19.26 -10.71 18.08
N ALA A 335 20.46 -10.07 18.12
CA ALA A 335 21.51 -10.33 17.15
C ALA A 335 22.06 -11.78 17.25
N LEU A 336 22.14 -12.35 18.47
CA LEU A 336 22.52 -13.75 18.69
C LEU A 336 21.43 -14.70 18.20
N LYS A 337 20.16 -14.43 18.54
CA LYS A 337 19.02 -15.23 18.03
C LYS A 337 18.96 -15.29 16.50
N LEU A 338 19.22 -14.17 15.83
CA LEU A 338 19.30 -14.10 14.36
C LEU A 338 20.46 -14.92 13.77
N ARG A 339 21.50 -15.26 14.58
CA ARG A 339 22.59 -16.17 14.20
C ARG A 339 22.33 -17.62 14.58
N GLY A 340 21.17 -17.92 15.23
CA GLY A 340 20.86 -19.24 15.75
C GLY A 340 21.61 -19.58 17.05
N GLU A 341 22.11 -18.58 17.78
CA GLU A 341 22.83 -18.74 19.03
C GLU A 341 21.87 -18.54 20.23
N ASP A 342 22.02 -19.34 21.26
CA ASP A 342 21.32 -19.15 22.52
C ASP A 342 22.01 -18.12 23.40
N ALA A 343 21.19 -17.28 24.06
CA ALA A 343 21.66 -16.22 24.95
C ALA A 343 20.69 -15.99 26.10
N ASP A 344 21.24 -15.47 27.22
CA ASP A 344 20.47 -15.07 28.38
C ASP A 344 19.53 -13.89 28.05
N ASP A 345 18.26 -14.01 28.45
CA ASP A 345 17.22 -13.01 28.19
C ASP A 345 16.80 -12.24 29.46
N SER A 346 17.54 -12.39 30.58
CA SER A 346 17.21 -11.80 31.88
C SER A 346 17.13 -10.26 31.85
N GLN A 347 17.90 -9.62 30.97
CA GLN A 347 17.98 -8.17 30.80
C GLN A 347 17.23 -7.66 29.55
N VAL A 348 16.54 -8.55 28.83
CA VAL A 348 15.80 -8.21 27.61
C VAL A 348 14.51 -7.47 27.96
N ILE A 349 14.24 -6.37 27.26
CA ILE A 349 12.95 -5.66 27.35
C ILE A 349 11.87 -6.52 26.69
N LYS A 350 10.85 -6.89 27.47
CA LYS A 350 9.77 -7.79 27.05
C LYS A 350 8.43 -7.08 26.85
N SER A 351 8.27 -5.87 27.38
CA SER A 351 7.07 -5.05 27.18
C SER A 351 7.43 -3.58 26.98
N ARG A 352 6.55 -2.84 26.31
CA ARG A 352 6.75 -1.40 26.07
C ARG A 352 6.79 -0.59 27.37
N HIS A 353 6.10 -1.04 28.42
CA HIS A 353 6.08 -0.35 29.71
C HIS A 353 7.45 -0.27 30.36
N GLU A 354 8.28 -1.30 30.17
CA GLU A 354 9.65 -1.32 30.70
C GLU A 354 10.54 -0.21 30.10
N LEU A 355 10.19 0.29 28.91
CA LEU A 355 10.84 1.44 28.28
C LEU A 355 10.09 2.75 28.54
N LEU A 356 8.75 2.71 28.51
CA LEU A 356 7.91 3.91 28.60
C LEU A 356 7.87 4.49 30.02
N ASP A 357 7.75 3.65 31.06
CA ASP A 357 7.57 4.12 32.44
C ASP A 357 8.74 4.99 32.92
N PRO A 358 10.02 4.65 32.67
CA PRO A 358 11.14 5.54 33.00
C PRO A 358 11.08 6.90 32.30
N LEU A 359 10.64 6.94 31.02
CA LEU A 359 10.46 8.20 30.28
C LEU A 359 9.35 9.06 30.89
N LEU A 360 8.24 8.45 31.31
CA LEU A 360 7.13 9.15 31.95
C LEU A 360 7.52 9.75 33.30
N VAL A 361 8.36 9.05 34.10
CA VAL A 361 8.91 9.61 35.34
C VAL A 361 9.78 10.83 35.06
N CYS A 362 10.66 10.75 34.07
CA CYS A 362 11.47 11.90 33.63
C CYS A 362 10.61 13.06 33.17
N TYR A 363 9.56 12.78 32.39
CA TYR A 363 8.62 13.81 31.88
C TYR A 363 7.93 14.55 33.04
N ARG A 364 7.33 13.81 33.98
CA ARG A 364 6.68 14.41 35.16
C ARG A 364 7.66 15.21 36.01
N SER A 365 8.87 14.67 36.19
CA SER A 365 9.91 15.36 36.95
C SER A 365 10.28 16.70 36.32
N LEU A 366 10.43 16.80 35.02
CA LEU A 366 10.71 18.06 34.32
C LEU A 366 9.55 19.04 34.47
N ILE A 367 8.31 18.61 34.32
CA ILE A 367 7.11 19.45 34.50
C ILE A 367 7.07 20.01 35.96
N ASP A 368 7.27 19.13 36.97
CA ASP A 368 7.24 19.50 38.39
C ASP A 368 8.39 20.46 38.74
N SER A 369 9.51 20.36 38.03
CA SER A 369 10.66 21.27 38.19
C SER A 369 10.51 22.59 37.42
N GLY A 370 9.37 22.81 36.72
CA GLY A 370 9.11 24.02 35.97
C GLY A 370 9.88 24.12 34.66
N LEU A 371 10.18 22.97 34.01
CA LEU A 371 10.96 22.87 32.78
C LEU A 371 10.12 22.24 31.63
N PRO A 372 8.90 22.76 31.35
CA PRO A 372 8.02 22.19 30.35
C PRO A 372 8.60 22.22 28.92
N GLU A 373 9.46 23.21 28.60
CA GLU A 373 10.10 23.33 27.27
C GLU A 373 11.02 22.13 26.99
N ILE A 374 11.71 21.64 28.02
CA ILE A 374 12.60 20.48 27.91
C ILE A 374 11.75 19.19 27.88
N ALA A 375 10.73 19.08 28.75
CA ALA A 375 9.82 17.94 28.76
C ALA A 375 9.16 17.72 27.41
N ASN A 376 8.71 18.81 26.75
CA ASN A 376 8.03 18.80 25.46
C ASN A 376 8.99 18.76 24.24
N GLY A 377 10.29 18.59 24.48
CA GLY A 377 11.33 18.42 23.46
C GLY A 377 11.52 16.98 23.01
N GLN A 378 12.77 16.52 22.96
CA GLN A 378 13.16 15.18 22.54
C GLN A 378 12.54 14.06 23.40
N LEU A 379 12.31 14.34 24.70
CA LEU A 379 11.68 13.39 25.59
C LEU A 379 10.22 13.07 25.17
N LEU A 380 9.44 14.10 24.85
CA LEU A 380 8.07 13.90 24.34
C LEU A 380 8.08 13.16 23.00
N ASP A 381 9.01 13.47 22.11
CA ASP A 381 9.20 12.77 20.84
C ASP A 381 9.47 11.28 21.06
N PHE A 382 10.32 10.95 22.02
CA PHE A 382 10.62 9.57 22.38
C PHE A 382 9.37 8.85 22.92
N ILE A 383 8.60 9.49 23.80
CA ILE A 383 7.33 8.96 24.33
C ILE A 383 6.34 8.67 23.17
N HIS A 384 6.20 9.59 22.21
CA HIS A 384 5.36 9.39 21.04
C HIS A 384 5.81 8.21 20.18
N ARG A 385 7.12 8.06 19.95
CA ARG A 385 7.69 6.89 19.24
C ARG A 385 7.38 5.59 19.93
N VAL A 386 7.55 5.50 21.26
CA VAL A 386 7.25 4.28 22.00
C VAL A 386 5.75 3.95 21.96
N ASN A 387 4.87 4.96 22.02
CA ASN A 387 3.42 4.73 21.93
C ASN A 387 2.95 4.31 20.55
N CYS A 388 3.61 4.80 19.49
CA CYS A 388 3.28 4.48 18.11
C CYS A 388 3.88 3.15 17.63
N PHE A 389 5.18 2.94 17.88
CA PHE A 389 5.96 1.83 17.31
C PHE A 389 6.17 0.65 18.29
N GLY A 390 5.90 0.84 19.59
CA GLY A 390 6.15 -0.19 20.60
C GLY A 390 7.62 -0.61 20.68
N ILE A 391 7.88 -1.78 21.27
CA ILE A 391 9.21 -2.42 21.26
C ILE A 391 9.41 -3.32 20.03
N GLU A 392 8.39 -3.48 19.24
CA GLU A 392 8.30 -4.35 18.06
C GLU A 392 8.57 -3.63 16.73
N LEU A 393 8.66 -2.33 16.69
CA LEU A 393 8.68 -1.44 15.53
C LEU A 393 7.39 -1.52 14.68
N LEU A 394 7.01 -2.71 14.27
CA LEU A 394 5.80 -3.01 13.50
C LEU A 394 5.18 -4.30 14.02
N LYS A 395 3.88 -4.29 14.26
CA LYS A 395 3.12 -5.51 14.52
C LYS A 395 3.06 -6.35 13.25
N LEU A 396 3.32 -7.64 13.38
CA LEU A 396 3.24 -8.55 12.24
C LEU A 396 1.87 -9.22 12.18
N ASP A 397 1.14 -9.01 11.08
CA ASP A 397 -0.04 -9.77 10.75
C ASP A 397 0.34 -11.10 10.12
N ILE A 398 -0.45 -12.12 10.41
CA ILE A 398 -0.35 -13.43 9.78
C ILE A 398 -1.52 -13.59 8.82
N ARG A 399 -1.26 -13.99 7.57
CA ARG A 399 -2.31 -14.30 6.61
C ARG A 399 -2.12 -15.69 6.01
N GLN A 400 -3.19 -16.49 6.02
CA GLN A 400 -3.20 -17.82 5.44
C GLN A 400 -4.58 -18.14 4.84
N GLU A 401 -4.61 -19.01 3.84
CA GLU A 401 -5.82 -19.45 3.14
C GLU A 401 -6.67 -20.40 4.00
N SER A 402 -8.01 -20.23 3.96
CA SER A 402 -8.98 -21.04 4.73
C SER A 402 -8.83 -22.54 4.51
N THR A 403 -8.50 -22.97 3.29
CA THR A 403 -8.29 -24.39 2.94
C THR A 403 -7.18 -25.02 3.77
N ARG A 404 -6.09 -24.28 4.06
CA ARG A 404 -4.97 -24.79 4.88
C ARG A 404 -5.41 -25.06 6.32
N HIS A 405 -6.27 -24.22 6.87
CA HIS A 405 -6.83 -24.44 8.21
C HIS A 405 -7.77 -25.63 8.25
N ARG A 406 -8.63 -25.78 7.22
CA ARG A 406 -9.51 -26.96 7.09
C ARG A 406 -8.73 -28.27 7.01
N GLN A 407 -7.65 -28.30 6.22
CA GLN A 407 -6.74 -29.44 6.13
C GLN A 407 -6.09 -29.75 7.50
N ALA A 408 -5.64 -28.74 8.24
CA ALA A 408 -5.06 -28.92 9.55
C ALA A 408 -6.08 -29.48 10.56
N ILE A 409 -7.31 -28.97 10.58
CA ILE A 409 -8.39 -29.53 11.43
C ILE A 409 -8.77 -30.96 10.95
N SER A 410 -8.80 -31.21 9.64
CA SER A 410 -9.06 -32.57 9.13
C SER A 410 -8.02 -33.57 9.62
N ALA A 411 -6.76 -33.23 9.59
CA ALA A 411 -5.70 -34.07 10.13
C ALA A 411 -5.87 -34.35 11.63
N ILE A 412 -6.36 -33.38 12.42
CA ILE A 412 -6.69 -33.58 13.84
C ILE A 412 -7.87 -34.57 13.99
N THR A 413 -8.96 -34.36 13.24
CA THR A 413 -10.16 -35.21 13.36
C THR A 413 -9.91 -36.63 12.85
N GLU A 414 -9.10 -36.81 11.82
CA GLU A 414 -8.67 -38.13 11.33
C GLU A 414 -7.80 -38.86 12.36
N TYR A 415 -6.83 -38.15 12.97
CA TYR A 415 -6.02 -38.69 14.06
C TYR A 415 -6.86 -39.16 15.25
N LEU A 416 -7.92 -38.41 15.58
CA LEU A 416 -8.86 -38.78 16.66
C LEU A 416 -9.86 -39.87 16.27
N GLY A 417 -9.85 -40.35 15.03
CA GLY A 417 -10.80 -41.34 14.52
C GLY A 417 -12.21 -40.80 14.27
N LEU A 418 -12.36 -39.47 14.17
CA LEU A 418 -13.65 -38.80 13.94
C LEU A 418 -14.01 -38.63 12.46
N GLY A 419 -13.06 -38.93 11.54
CA GLY A 419 -13.24 -38.82 10.10
C GLY A 419 -12.72 -37.49 9.53
N ASN A 420 -12.93 -37.30 8.20
CA ASN A 420 -12.40 -36.17 7.44
C ASN A 420 -13.28 -34.93 7.59
N PHE A 421 -12.80 -33.89 8.28
CA PHE A 421 -13.50 -32.64 8.56
C PHE A 421 -13.94 -31.91 7.27
N GLU A 422 -13.19 -32.04 6.18
CA GLU A 422 -13.53 -31.38 4.91
C GLU A 422 -14.80 -31.92 4.27
N THR A 423 -15.20 -33.14 4.59
CA THR A 423 -16.43 -33.76 4.09
C THR A 423 -17.67 -33.46 4.94
N TRP A 424 -17.50 -32.85 6.13
CA TRP A 424 -18.62 -32.57 7.01
C TRP A 424 -19.47 -31.39 6.50
N THR A 425 -20.76 -31.40 6.88
CA THR A 425 -21.63 -30.23 6.67
C THR A 425 -21.14 -29.04 7.50
N GLU A 426 -21.42 -27.85 7.06
CA GLU A 426 -21.02 -26.63 7.78
C GLU A 426 -21.55 -26.59 9.23
N GLN A 427 -22.78 -27.07 9.44
CA GLN A 427 -23.35 -27.16 10.80
C GLN A 427 -22.59 -28.15 11.69
N ALA A 428 -22.17 -29.31 11.14
CA ALA A 428 -21.37 -30.27 11.89
C ALA A 428 -19.99 -29.71 12.25
N ARG A 429 -19.36 -28.99 11.32
CA ARG A 429 -18.10 -28.28 11.58
C ARG A 429 -18.23 -27.26 12.71
N GLN A 430 -19.24 -26.40 12.65
CA GLN A 430 -19.50 -25.42 13.72
C GLN A 430 -19.72 -26.06 15.07
N ASN A 431 -20.54 -27.10 15.15
CA ASN A 431 -20.86 -27.80 16.39
C ASN A 431 -19.59 -28.40 17.03
N PHE A 432 -18.78 -29.09 16.24
CA PHE A 432 -17.50 -29.65 16.68
C PHE A 432 -16.55 -28.56 17.18
N LEU A 433 -16.33 -27.52 16.39
CA LEU A 433 -15.39 -26.46 16.73
C LEU A 433 -15.80 -25.71 18.01
N ILE A 434 -17.09 -25.39 18.16
CA ILE A 434 -17.59 -24.74 19.38
C ILE A 434 -17.46 -25.64 20.61
N GLN A 435 -17.77 -26.92 20.48
CA GLN A 435 -17.61 -27.89 21.55
C GLN A 435 -16.14 -27.96 21.99
N GLU A 436 -15.22 -28.07 21.06
CA GLU A 436 -13.81 -28.19 21.40
C GLU A 436 -13.18 -26.86 21.90
N LEU A 437 -13.65 -25.71 21.40
CA LEU A 437 -13.25 -24.39 21.92
C LEU A 437 -13.68 -24.19 23.39
N GLN A 438 -14.80 -24.77 23.83
CA GLN A 438 -15.27 -24.73 25.19
C GLN A 438 -14.58 -25.78 26.09
N SER A 439 -14.04 -26.84 25.52
CA SER A 439 -13.33 -27.90 26.23
C SER A 439 -12.01 -27.38 26.84
N LYS A 440 -11.67 -27.79 28.04
CA LYS A 440 -10.34 -27.54 28.65
C LYS A 440 -9.29 -28.59 28.29
N ARG A 441 -9.74 -29.72 27.73
CA ARG A 441 -8.83 -30.80 27.31
C ARG A 441 -8.20 -30.45 25.97
N PRO A 442 -6.87 -30.54 25.82
CA PRO A 442 -6.25 -30.44 24.51
C PRO A 442 -6.61 -31.63 23.64
N LEU A 443 -6.79 -31.38 22.35
CA LEU A 443 -7.07 -32.44 21.34
C LEU A 443 -5.81 -33.23 21.03
N LEU A 444 -4.66 -32.55 20.96
CA LEU A 444 -3.38 -33.13 20.62
C LEU A 444 -2.47 -33.29 21.82
N PRO A 445 -1.83 -34.44 22.02
CA PRO A 445 -0.76 -34.60 23.01
C PRO A 445 0.41 -33.65 22.68
N LYS A 446 1.10 -33.15 23.74
CA LYS A 446 2.25 -32.24 23.57
C LYS A 446 3.32 -32.75 22.60
N PHE A 447 3.59 -34.06 22.59
CA PHE A 447 4.60 -34.68 21.73
C PHE A 447 4.24 -34.61 20.23
N LEU A 448 2.97 -34.53 19.85
CA LEU A 448 2.56 -34.33 18.45
C LEU A 448 2.85 -32.90 17.96
N ASN A 449 3.09 -31.98 18.88
CA ASN A 449 3.53 -30.64 18.55
C ASN A 449 5.05 -30.55 18.33
N GLU A 450 5.81 -31.64 18.50
CA GLU A 450 7.25 -31.68 18.26
C GLU A 450 7.55 -32.10 16.81
N PRO A 451 8.41 -31.35 16.09
CA PRO A 451 8.68 -31.60 14.67
C PRO A 451 9.20 -33.01 14.35
N LYS A 452 9.86 -33.66 15.32
CA LYS A 452 10.49 -34.99 15.16
C LYS A 452 9.53 -36.18 15.38
N GLN A 453 8.30 -35.95 15.86
CA GLN A 453 7.34 -36.99 16.21
C GLN A 453 5.96 -36.75 15.59
N SER A 454 5.84 -35.93 14.57
CA SER A 454 4.59 -35.64 13.88
C SER A 454 4.03 -36.91 13.22
N LEU A 455 2.83 -37.35 13.65
CA LEU A 455 2.05 -38.38 12.98
C LEU A 455 1.36 -37.85 11.72
N ILE A 456 1.51 -36.56 11.44
CA ILE A 456 0.92 -35.85 10.30
C ILE A 456 2.00 -35.69 9.24
N GLU A 457 1.91 -36.47 8.18
CA GLU A 457 2.97 -36.51 7.13
C GLU A 457 2.85 -35.36 6.11
N HIS A 458 1.72 -34.67 6.02
CA HIS A 458 1.51 -33.66 4.99
C HIS A 458 2.28 -32.35 5.29
N PRO A 459 3.25 -31.93 4.45
CA PRO A 459 4.13 -30.78 4.73
C PRO A 459 3.38 -29.47 5.00
N ASP A 460 2.30 -29.20 4.25
CA ASP A 460 1.52 -27.97 4.40
C ASP A 460 0.80 -27.90 5.74
N VAL A 461 0.33 -29.05 6.25
CA VAL A 461 -0.31 -29.15 7.56
C VAL A 461 0.74 -28.98 8.67
N GLN A 462 1.92 -29.58 8.50
CA GLN A 462 3.05 -29.38 9.44
C GLN A 462 3.42 -27.89 9.54
N GLU A 463 3.44 -27.18 8.43
CA GLU A 463 3.74 -25.76 8.40
C GLU A 463 2.69 -24.91 9.15
N VAL A 464 1.39 -25.25 9.05
CA VAL A 464 0.34 -24.60 9.85
C VAL A 464 0.60 -24.75 11.35
N PHE A 465 0.89 -25.97 11.81
CA PHE A 465 1.19 -26.22 13.22
C PHE A 465 2.48 -25.54 13.68
N ALA A 466 3.53 -25.58 12.85
CA ALA A 466 4.79 -24.91 13.13
C ALA A 466 4.60 -23.40 13.26
N THR A 467 3.81 -22.81 12.36
CA THR A 467 3.42 -21.40 12.45
C THR A 467 2.73 -21.09 13.77
N MET A 468 1.71 -21.86 14.15
CA MET A 468 0.97 -21.61 15.40
C MET A 468 1.87 -21.71 16.63
N ARG A 469 2.83 -22.66 16.66
CA ARG A 469 3.85 -22.76 17.73
C ARG A 469 4.75 -21.53 17.78
N THR A 470 5.28 -21.13 16.62
CA THR A 470 6.10 -19.91 16.54
C THR A 470 5.38 -18.69 17.09
N LEU A 471 4.08 -18.54 16.80
CA LEU A 471 3.28 -17.44 17.33
C LEU A 471 3.08 -17.54 18.85
N ALA A 472 2.94 -18.75 19.40
CA ALA A 472 2.78 -18.96 20.83
C ALA A 472 4.03 -18.57 21.64
N GLU A 473 5.20 -18.58 21.01
CA GLU A 473 6.50 -18.22 21.61
C GLU A 473 6.80 -16.71 21.56
N GLN A 474 6.05 -15.95 20.77
CA GLN A 474 6.30 -14.51 20.60
C GLN A 474 5.58 -13.66 21.65
N PRO A 475 6.13 -12.48 22.01
CA PRO A 475 5.39 -11.50 22.80
C PRO A 475 4.10 -11.11 22.08
N PRO A 476 2.95 -11.07 22.77
CA PRO A 476 1.66 -10.71 22.14
C PRO A 476 1.68 -9.33 21.50
N GLU A 477 2.47 -8.40 22.01
CA GLU A 477 2.62 -7.04 21.47
C GLU A 477 3.23 -7.04 20.08
N SER A 478 4.05 -8.04 19.71
CA SER A 478 4.68 -8.15 18.39
C SER A 478 3.73 -8.66 17.31
N LEU A 479 2.58 -9.21 17.70
CA LEU A 479 1.61 -9.83 16.81
C LEU A 479 0.43 -8.90 16.54
N GLY A 480 0.01 -8.85 15.28
CA GLY A 480 -1.17 -8.10 14.83
C GLY A 480 -2.43 -8.97 14.78
N ALA A 481 -3.03 -9.06 13.61
CA ALA A 481 -4.19 -9.89 13.33
C ALA A 481 -3.81 -11.23 12.68
N TYR A 482 -4.67 -12.23 12.81
CA TYR A 482 -4.63 -13.44 11.98
C TYR A 482 -5.71 -13.34 10.90
N ILE A 483 -5.31 -13.14 9.65
CA ILE A 483 -6.20 -12.91 8.51
C ILE A 483 -6.43 -14.23 7.77
N ILE A 484 -7.69 -14.53 7.47
CA ILE A 484 -8.07 -15.71 6.71
C ILE A 484 -8.46 -15.27 5.30
N SER A 485 -7.61 -15.57 4.31
CA SER A 485 -7.99 -15.36 2.90
C SER A 485 -8.96 -16.44 2.43
N MET A 486 -9.80 -16.11 1.45
CA MET A 486 -10.86 -16.97 0.93
C MET A 486 -11.80 -17.49 2.03
N ALA A 487 -12.16 -16.61 2.98
CA ALA A 487 -13.11 -16.95 4.04
C ALA A 487 -14.55 -16.94 3.48
N GLU A 488 -15.27 -18.01 3.69
CA GLU A 488 -16.66 -18.15 3.27
C GLU A 488 -17.62 -18.44 4.43
N HIS A 489 -17.15 -19.20 5.43
CA HIS A 489 -18.00 -19.81 6.43
C HIS A 489 -17.60 -19.46 7.88
N PRO A 490 -18.55 -19.49 8.83
CA PRO A 490 -18.23 -19.33 10.27
C PRO A 490 -17.17 -20.32 10.75
N SER A 491 -17.17 -21.57 10.26
CA SER A 491 -16.19 -22.58 10.62
C SER A 491 -14.75 -22.20 10.25
N ASP A 492 -14.50 -21.34 9.27
CA ASP A 492 -13.15 -20.88 8.91
C ASP A 492 -12.54 -20.05 10.04
N VAL A 493 -13.33 -19.20 10.68
CA VAL A 493 -12.91 -18.37 11.82
C VAL A 493 -12.71 -19.24 13.07
N LEU A 494 -13.66 -20.13 13.36
CA LEU A 494 -13.60 -21.01 14.53
C LEU A 494 -12.44 -22.00 14.45
N ALA A 495 -12.09 -22.47 13.26
CA ALA A 495 -10.94 -23.36 13.04
C ALA A 495 -9.62 -22.69 13.44
N VAL A 496 -9.41 -21.43 13.08
CA VAL A 496 -8.19 -20.70 13.46
C VAL A 496 -8.14 -20.47 14.97
N LEU A 497 -9.28 -20.14 15.60
CA LEU A 497 -9.34 -20.01 17.06
C LEU A 497 -9.00 -21.32 17.77
N LEU A 498 -9.48 -22.46 17.25
CA LEU A 498 -9.13 -23.77 17.79
C LEU A 498 -7.64 -24.09 17.64
N LEU A 499 -7.05 -23.81 16.46
CA LEU A 499 -5.62 -24.00 16.24
C LEU A 499 -4.76 -23.12 17.16
N GLN A 500 -5.15 -21.88 17.41
CA GLN A 500 -4.48 -20.99 18.38
C GLN A 500 -4.54 -21.55 19.80
N LYS A 501 -5.71 -22.05 20.21
CA LYS A 501 -5.90 -22.70 21.51
C LYS A 501 -5.02 -23.93 21.67
N GLU A 502 -5.02 -24.84 20.68
CA GLU A 502 -4.22 -26.08 20.71
C GLU A 502 -2.71 -25.80 20.73
N ALA A 503 -2.26 -24.71 20.08
CA ALA A 503 -0.87 -24.26 20.16
C ALA A 503 -0.49 -23.62 21.48
N GLY A 504 -1.46 -23.34 22.37
CA GLY A 504 -1.23 -22.74 23.69
C GLY A 504 -0.98 -21.23 23.63
N ILE A 505 -1.49 -20.53 22.62
CA ILE A 505 -1.43 -19.07 22.54
C ILE A 505 -2.26 -18.50 23.69
N LYS A 506 -1.60 -17.81 24.62
CA LYS A 506 -2.23 -17.33 25.87
C LYS A 506 -3.25 -16.21 25.60
N GLN A 507 -2.91 -15.31 24.71
CA GLN A 507 -3.79 -14.24 24.23
C GLN A 507 -4.04 -14.47 22.76
N ALA A 508 -5.22 -14.98 22.43
CA ALA A 508 -5.58 -15.26 21.05
C ALA A 508 -5.46 -13.98 20.17
N LEU A 509 -4.84 -14.13 19.01
CA LEU A 509 -4.85 -13.08 18.00
C LEU A 509 -6.28 -12.87 17.52
N ARG A 510 -6.64 -11.62 17.25
CA ARG A 510 -7.92 -11.34 16.57
C ARG A 510 -7.93 -12.01 15.20
N VAL A 511 -8.96 -12.79 14.93
CA VAL A 511 -9.13 -13.53 13.70
C VAL A 511 -10.01 -12.71 12.76
N VAL A 512 -9.47 -12.37 11.58
CA VAL A 512 -10.06 -11.45 10.63
C VAL A 512 -10.41 -12.21 9.35
N PRO A 513 -11.68 -12.50 9.09
CA PRO A 513 -12.08 -13.08 7.80
C PRO A 513 -11.95 -12.03 6.69
N LEU A 514 -11.34 -12.41 5.57
CA LEU A 514 -11.24 -11.62 4.36
C LEU A 514 -12.23 -12.16 3.31
N PHE A 515 -13.16 -11.31 2.90
CA PHE A 515 -14.13 -11.60 1.83
C PHE A 515 -13.64 -10.96 0.53
N GLU A 516 -13.36 -11.78 -0.49
CA GLU A 516 -12.58 -11.38 -1.66
C GLU A 516 -13.34 -11.44 -2.98
N THR A 517 -14.23 -12.42 -3.19
CA THR A 517 -15.01 -12.56 -4.42
C THR A 517 -16.39 -11.90 -4.28
N LEU A 518 -17.14 -11.73 -5.39
CA LEU A 518 -18.53 -11.27 -5.31
C LEU A 518 -19.38 -12.18 -4.39
N LYS A 519 -19.22 -13.49 -4.52
CA LYS A 519 -19.93 -14.48 -3.71
C LYS A 519 -19.64 -14.33 -2.22
N ASP A 520 -18.37 -14.09 -1.88
CA ASP A 520 -17.95 -13.94 -0.49
C ASP A 520 -18.49 -12.64 0.10
N LEU A 521 -18.42 -11.54 -0.66
CA LEU A 521 -18.96 -10.23 -0.26
C LEU A 521 -20.47 -10.31 -0.03
N ASP A 522 -21.23 -10.93 -0.91
CA ASP A 522 -22.67 -11.15 -0.77
C ASP A 522 -23.02 -12.08 0.42
N GLY A 523 -22.08 -12.96 0.83
CA GLY A 523 -22.24 -13.87 1.96
C GLY A 523 -21.76 -13.31 3.31
N ALA A 524 -20.96 -12.23 3.31
CA ALA A 524 -20.23 -11.73 4.46
C ALA A 524 -21.12 -11.43 5.68
N ALA A 525 -22.18 -10.67 5.48
CA ALA A 525 -23.12 -10.30 6.54
C ALA A 525 -23.80 -11.53 7.17
N ARG A 526 -24.16 -12.53 6.38
CA ARG A 526 -24.76 -13.79 6.85
C ARG A 526 -23.77 -14.59 7.70
N THR A 527 -22.52 -14.70 7.26
CA THR A 527 -21.46 -15.38 7.98
C THR A 527 -21.21 -14.71 9.32
N MET A 528 -21.09 -13.37 9.36
CA MET A 528 -20.87 -12.63 10.61
C MET A 528 -22.09 -12.64 11.53
N ASN A 529 -23.32 -12.55 11.01
CA ASN A 529 -24.53 -12.67 11.81
C ASN A 529 -24.61 -14.06 12.47
N THR A 530 -24.20 -15.13 11.79
CA THR A 530 -24.14 -16.48 12.38
C THR A 530 -23.13 -16.55 13.52
N LEU A 531 -21.92 -16.01 13.35
CA LEU A 531 -20.89 -15.96 14.39
C LEU A 531 -21.34 -15.15 15.61
N PHE A 532 -21.91 -13.97 15.40
CA PHE A 532 -22.35 -13.09 16.50
C PHE A 532 -23.57 -13.64 17.26
N ASN A 533 -24.36 -14.55 16.68
CA ASN A 533 -25.40 -15.28 17.38
C ASN A 533 -24.84 -16.40 18.29
N MET A 534 -23.61 -16.84 18.13
CA MET A 534 -23.00 -17.87 18.97
C MET A 534 -22.59 -17.24 20.31
N HIS A 535 -23.19 -17.67 21.41
CA HIS A 535 -22.96 -17.12 22.76
C HIS A 535 -21.45 -17.13 23.14
N TRP A 536 -20.78 -18.26 22.93
CA TRP A 536 -19.34 -18.38 23.20
C TRP A 536 -18.53 -17.36 22.37
N TYR A 537 -18.83 -17.22 21.08
CA TYR A 537 -18.10 -16.33 20.20
C TYR A 537 -18.28 -14.86 20.61
N LYS A 538 -19.52 -14.47 20.95
CA LYS A 538 -19.83 -13.11 21.42
C LYS A 538 -19.05 -12.75 22.70
N GLN A 539 -18.92 -13.70 23.62
CA GLN A 539 -18.10 -13.53 24.83
C GLN A 539 -16.60 -13.43 24.47
N HIS A 540 -16.12 -14.27 23.55
CA HIS A 540 -14.71 -14.30 23.14
C HIS A 540 -14.25 -12.98 22.55
N ILE A 541 -15.04 -12.37 21.65
CA ILE A 541 -14.68 -11.11 20.97
C ILE A 541 -14.83 -9.86 21.85
N GLN A 542 -15.43 -9.96 23.03
CA GLN A 542 -15.62 -8.87 24.00
C GLN A 542 -16.21 -7.60 23.35
N GLY A 543 -17.20 -7.76 22.46
CA GLY A 543 -17.89 -6.67 21.78
C GLY A 543 -17.09 -5.97 20.70
N LYS A 544 -15.92 -6.49 20.27
CA LYS A 544 -15.09 -5.90 19.18
C LYS A 544 -14.78 -6.94 18.13
N HIS A 545 -14.89 -6.57 16.89
CA HIS A 545 -14.53 -7.45 15.79
C HIS A 545 -13.94 -6.69 14.61
N GLU A 546 -13.20 -7.42 13.74
CA GLU A 546 -12.60 -6.87 12.53
C GLU A 546 -12.93 -7.79 11.34
N VAL A 547 -13.30 -7.18 10.22
CA VAL A 547 -13.57 -7.87 8.95
C VAL A 547 -12.78 -7.18 7.85
N MET A 548 -12.13 -7.96 6.99
CA MET A 548 -11.38 -7.43 5.87
C MET A 548 -12.19 -7.51 4.58
N ILE A 549 -12.17 -6.40 3.83
CA ILE A 549 -12.80 -6.27 2.50
C ILE A 549 -11.72 -6.37 1.43
N GLY A 550 -11.87 -7.33 0.51
CA GLY A 550 -10.95 -7.54 -0.60
C GLY A 550 -11.32 -6.71 -1.82
N TYR A 551 -10.32 -6.02 -2.39
CA TYR A 551 -10.50 -5.14 -3.56
C TYR A 551 -9.97 -5.76 -4.84
N SER A 552 -8.80 -6.39 -4.80
CA SER A 552 -8.09 -6.84 -5.99
C SER A 552 -8.73 -8.05 -6.65
N ASP A 553 -9.06 -9.07 -5.87
CA ASP A 553 -9.63 -10.32 -6.40
C ASP A 553 -11.10 -10.13 -6.81
N SER A 554 -11.88 -9.29 -6.10
CA SER A 554 -13.24 -8.92 -6.49
C SER A 554 -13.28 -8.18 -7.85
N ALA A 555 -12.38 -7.22 -8.07
CA ALA A 555 -12.31 -6.51 -9.34
C ALA A 555 -11.86 -7.40 -10.51
N LYS A 556 -10.96 -8.35 -10.26
CA LYS A 556 -10.56 -9.36 -11.25
C LYS A 556 -11.72 -10.33 -11.57
N ASP A 557 -12.56 -10.67 -10.59
CA ASP A 557 -13.73 -11.57 -10.78
C ASP A 557 -14.87 -10.92 -11.56
N ALA A 558 -15.15 -9.64 -11.30
CA ALA A 558 -16.39 -8.99 -11.70
C ALA A 558 -16.24 -7.68 -12.47
N GLY A 559 -15.04 -7.18 -12.66
CA GLY A 559 -14.79 -5.83 -13.17
C GLY A 559 -14.92 -4.75 -12.09
N PHE A 560 -14.45 -3.55 -12.40
CA PHE A 560 -14.29 -2.46 -11.45
C PHE A 560 -15.59 -2.00 -10.82
N MET A 561 -16.61 -1.64 -11.63
CA MET A 561 -17.89 -1.11 -11.15
C MET A 561 -18.63 -2.09 -10.23
N SER A 562 -18.74 -3.35 -10.66
CA SER A 562 -19.50 -4.36 -9.92
C SER A 562 -18.80 -4.76 -8.61
N ALA A 563 -17.46 -4.82 -8.62
CA ALA A 563 -16.68 -5.08 -7.42
C ALA A 563 -16.83 -3.94 -6.39
N ASN A 564 -16.73 -2.67 -6.81
CA ASN A 564 -16.89 -1.52 -5.92
C ASN A 564 -18.29 -1.48 -5.28
N TRP A 565 -19.33 -1.77 -6.06
CA TRP A 565 -20.69 -1.81 -5.54
C TRP A 565 -20.92 -2.96 -4.56
N ALA A 566 -20.38 -4.15 -4.84
CA ALA A 566 -20.45 -5.27 -3.91
C ALA A 566 -19.72 -4.98 -2.59
N GLN A 567 -18.56 -4.33 -2.65
CA GLN A 567 -17.82 -3.88 -1.47
C GLN A 567 -18.61 -2.86 -0.66
N TYR A 568 -19.25 -1.89 -1.32
CA TYR A 568 -20.09 -0.89 -0.65
C TYR A 568 -21.25 -1.56 0.10
N ARG A 569 -22.03 -2.42 -0.58
CA ARG A 569 -23.14 -3.16 0.05
C ARG A 569 -22.68 -4.05 1.21
N ALA A 570 -21.59 -4.81 1.01
CA ALA A 570 -21.07 -5.68 2.06
C ALA A 570 -20.72 -4.88 3.33
N GLN A 571 -20.14 -3.69 3.20
CA GLN A 571 -19.81 -2.82 4.32
C GLN A 571 -21.08 -2.30 5.03
N GLU A 572 -22.12 -1.88 4.28
CA GLU A 572 -23.41 -1.48 4.86
C GLU A 572 -24.05 -2.61 5.66
N GLU A 573 -24.14 -3.79 5.05
CA GLU A 573 -24.77 -4.97 5.66
C GLU A 573 -23.97 -5.45 6.89
N LEU A 574 -22.65 -5.48 6.83
CA LEU A 574 -21.78 -5.82 7.96
C LEU A 574 -21.94 -4.83 9.11
N THR A 575 -22.01 -3.54 8.80
CA THR A 575 -22.24 -2.47 9.80
C THR A 575 -23.60 -2.65 10.47
N ALA A 576 -24.65 -2.93 9.71
CA ALA A 576 -25.98 -3.18 10.23
C ALA A 576 -26.03 -4.44 11.14
N VAL A 577 -25.36 -5.52 10.73
CA VAL A 577 -25.24 -6.74 11.54
C VAL A 577 -24.47 -6.47 12.83
N ALA A 578 -23.36 -5.77 12.78
CA ALA A 578 -22.55 -5.43 13.95
C ALA A 578 -23.37 -4.58 14.94
N LYS A 579 -24.09 -3.56 14.47
CA LYS A 579 -24.98 -2.73 15.28
C LYS A 579 -26.09 -3.54 15.94
N LYS A 580 -26.70 -4.48 15.22
CA LYS A 580 -27.75 -5.39 15.75
C LYS A 580 -27.25 -6.22 16.93
N HIS A 581 -25.97 -6.57 16.97
CA HIS A 581 -25.37 -7.41 17.99
C HIS A 581 -24.54 -6.67 19.03
N ASP A 582 -24.55 -5.32 19.03
CA ASP A 582 -23.73 -4.45 19.89
C ASP A 582 -22.23 -4.75 19.77
N VAL A 583 -21.75 -4.97 18.54
CA VAL A 583 -20.35 -5.22 18.23
C VAL A 583 -19.75 -3.98 17.59
N GLN A 584 -18.65 -3.46 18.16
CA GLN A 584 -17.82 -2.44 17.53
C GLN A 584 -17.04 -3.10 16.39
N LEU A 585 -17.44 -2.81 15.16
CA LEU A 585 -16.80 -3.35 13.95
C LEU A 585 -15.74 -2.39 13.44
N THR A 586 -14.55 -2.92 13.19
CA THR A 586 -13.52 -2.24 12.39
C THR A 586 -13.46 -2.88 11.02
N LEU A 587 -13.59 -2.08 9.97
CA LEU A 587 -13.39 -2.56 8.61
C LEU A 587 -11.92 -2.39 8.21
N PHE A 588 -11.34 -3.48 7.73
CA PHE A 588 -9.98 -3.52 7.21
C PHE A 588 -10.04 -3.49 5.68
N HIS A 589 -9.60 -2.39 5.09
CA HIS A 589 -9.63 -2.17 3.65
C HIS A 589 -8.37 -2.71 2.99
N GLY A 590 -8.50 -3.82 2.26
CA GLY A 590 -7.43 -4.44 1.47
C GLY A 590 -7.16 -3.72 0.16
N ARG A 591 -6.88 -2.42 0.22
CA ARG A 591 -6.74 -1.55 -0.96
C ARG A 591 -5.38 -1.72 -1.62
N GLY A 592 -5.37 -1.70 -2.96
CA GLY A 592 -4.15 -1.67 -3.77
C GLY A 592 -3.80 -0.25 -4.24
N GLY A 593 -2.62 -0.12 -4.86
CA GLY A 593 -2.15 1.17 -5.39
C GLY A 593 -2.86 1.59 -6.67
N SER A 594 -3.28 0.67 -7.51
CA SER A 594 -4.00 0.97 -8.75
C SER A 594 -5.51 1.10 -8.54
N ILE A 595 -6.17 1.88 -9.40
CA ILE A 595 -7.61 2.18 -9.31
C ILE A 595 -8.45 0.92 -9.36
N SER A 596 -8.15 -0.01 -10.26
CA SER A 596 -8.85 -1.30 -10.34
C SER A 596 -8.69 -2.19 -9.10
N ARG A 597 -7.84 -1.81 -8.16
CA ARG A 597 -7.59 -2.49 -6.89
C ARG A 597 -7.95 -1.63 -5.68
N GLY A 598 -8.79 -0.60 -5.88
CA GLY A 598 -9.26 0.31 -4.83
C GLY A 598 -8.33 1.50 -4.55
N GLY A 599 -7.31 1.74 -5.38
CA GLY A 599 -6.46 2.93 -5.28
C GLY A 599 -7.25 4.19 -5.63
N ALA A 600 -7.33 5.12 -4.70
CA ALA A 600 -7.93 6.44 -4.86
C ALA A 600 -7.24 7.41 -3.89
N PRO A 601 -7.35 8.74 -4.08
CA PRO A 601 -6.91 9.71 -3.09
C PRO A 601 -7.53 9.39 -1.73
N THR A 602 -6.73 9.39 -0.68
CA THR A 602 -7.11 8.85 0.63
C THR A 602 -8.38 9.48 1.19
N GLN A 603 -8.51 10.80 1.13
CA GLN A 603 -9.70 11.51 1.65
C GLN A 603 -10.98 11.10 0.90
N GLN A 604 -10.96 11.16 -0.44
CA GLN A 604 -12.11 10.75 -1.26
C GLN A 604 -12.48 9.29 -1.01
N ALA A 605 -11.44 8.44 -0.92
CA ALA A 605 -11.60 7.03 -0.69
C ALA A 605 -12.28 6.68 0.65
N LEU A 606 -11.99 7.41 1.71
CA LEU A 606 -12.60 7.20 3.02
C LEU A 606 -13.98 7.82 3.10
N PHE A 607 -14.16 9.01 2.55
CA PHE A 607 -15.45 9.70 2.55
C PHE A 607 -16.49 9.08 1.59
N SER A 608 -16.04 8.26 0.65
CA SER A 608 -16.92 7.48 -0.25
C SER A 608 -17.45 6.17 0.35
N GLN A 609 -17.05 5.81 1.57
CA GLN A 609 -17.56 4.60 2.22
C GLN A 609 -18.99 4.79 2.74
N PRO A 610 -19.73 3.69 3.00
CA PRO A 610 -21.08 3.81 3.54
C PRO A 610 -21.13 4.56 4.88
N PRO A 611 -22.19 5.35 5.13
CA PRO A 611 -22.36 6.04 6.40
C PRO A 611 -22.28 5.09 7.59
N GLY A 612 -21.50 5.45 8.61
CA GLY A 612 -21.30 4.64 9.82
C GLY A 612 -20.40 3.42 9.68
N SER A 613 -19.84 3.13 8.49
CA SER A 613 -18.86 2.07 8.29
C SER A 613 -17.48 2.43 8.86
N ILE A 614 -17.19 3.71 9.00
CA ILE A 614 -16.03 4.26 9.71
C ILE A 614 -16.54 4.92 10.98
N SER A 615 -16.11 4.41 12.15
CA SER A 615 -16.53 4.90 13.47
C SER A 615 -15.33 4.98 14.42
N GLY A 616 -14.53 6.04 14.29
CA GLY A 616 -13.32 6.28 15.08
C GLY A 616 -12.17 5.29 14.82
N ALA A 617 -12.37 4.31 13.96
CA ALA A 617 -11.36 3.30 13.66
C ALA A 617 -11.34 2.95 12.17
N ILE A 618 -10.14 2.81 11.62
CA ILE A 618 -9.92 2.28 10.28
C ILE A 618 -8.63 1.47 10.24
N ARG A 619 -8.64 0.43 9.43
CA ARG A 619 -7.45 -0.33 9.09
C ARG A 619 -7.33 -0.42 7.58
N VAL A 620 -6.14 -0.14 7.03
CA VAL A 620 -5.95 -0.10 5.57
C VAL A 620 -4.57 -0.62 5.18
N THR A 621 -4.51 -1.42 4.10
CA THR A 621 -3.23 -1.80 3.51
C THR A 621 -2.63 -0.64 2.73
N GLU A 622 -1.34 -0.38 2.98
CA GLU A 622 -0.49 0.43 2.12
C GLU A 622 0.44 -0.50 1.36
N GLN A 623 0.21 -0.59 0.05
CA GLN A 623 1.04 -1.46 -0.78
C GLN A 623 2.38 -0.81 -1.09
N GLY A 624 3.41 -1.64 -1.26
CA GLY A 624 4.79 -1.21 -1.39
C GLY A 624 5.02 -0.13 -2.44
N GLU A 625 4.32 -0.18 -3.57
CA GLU A 625 4.36 0.85 -4.60
C GLU A 625 3.88 2.23 -4.12
N MET A 626 2.98 2.26 -3.13
CA MET A 626 2.44 3.49 -2.54
C MET A 626 3.23 3.97 -1.33
N ILE A 627 3.94 3.07 -0.64
CA ILE A 627 4.69 3.41 0.58
C ILE A 627 5.68 4.54 0.31
N ARG A 628 6.45 4.44 -0.77
CA ARG A 628 7.42 5.47 -1.14
C ARG A 628 6.74 6.79 -1.52
N PHE A 629 5.61 6.75 -2.23
CA PHE A 629 4.86 7.95 -2.60
C PHE A 629 4.27 8.67 -1.39
N LYS A 630 3.78 7.93 -0.40
CA LYS A 630 3.10 8.47 0.77
C LYS A 630 4.04 8.76 1.95
N PHE A 631 5.13 8.00 2.08
CA PHE A 631 6.00 8.01 3.26
C PHE A 631 7.49 8.10 2.94
N GLY A 632 7.87 8.33 1.68
CA GLY A 632 9.28 8.41 1.28
C GLY A 632 9.96 9.73 1.61
N LEU A 633 9.20 10.81 1.82
CA LEU A 633 9.69 12.12 2.23
C LEU A 633 8.94 12.56 3.49
N GLU A 634 9.65 13.18 4.44
CA GLU A 634 9.08 13.56 5.75
C GLU A 634 7.86 14.49 5.61
N GLY A 635 7.95 15.54 4.78
CA GLY A 635 6.81 16.45 4.55
C GLY A 635 5.59 15.78 3.90
N ILE A 636 5.80 14.80 3.01
CA ILE A 636 4.71 14.03 2.42
C ILE A 636 4.14 13.04 3.45
N ALA A 637 5.00 12.43 4.26
CA ALA A 637 4.56 11.52 5.32
C ALA A 637 3.67 12.25 6.33
N LEU A 638 4.10 13.44 6.78
CA LEU A 638 3.31 14.31 7.66
C LEU A 638 1.92 14.60 7.07
N GLN A 639 1.89 15.08 5.82
CA GLN A 639 0.64 15.35 5.11
C GLN A 639 -0.27 14.12 5.01
N ASN A 640 0.27 12.93 4.77
CA ASN A 640 -0.55 11.72 4.72
C ASN A 640 -1.10 11.33 6.09
N LEU A 641 -0.33 11.50 7.19
CA LEU A 641 -0.84 11.28 8.55
C LEU A 641 -2.00 12.23 8.86
N GLU A 642 -1.88 13.51 8.49
CA GLU A 642 -2.96 14.51 8.60
C GLU A 642 -4.20 14.11 7.78
N ILE A 643 -4.03 13.71 6.52
CA ILE A 643 -5.13 13.30 5.63
C ILE A 643 -5.86 12.08 6.20
N TYR A 644 -5.14 11.05 6.68
CA TYR A 644 -5.78 9.88 7.29
C TYR A 644 -6.55 10.26 8.54
N THR A 645 -6.00 11.13 9.37
CA THR A 645 -6.63 11.61 10.60
C THR A 645 -7.87 12.45 10.28
N ALA A 646 -7.74 13.42 9.40
CA ALA A 646 -8.85 14.28 8.97
C ALA A 646 -9.99 13.45 8.35
N ALA A 647 -9.69 12.58 7.39
CA ALA A 647 -10.70 11.78 6.70
C ALA A 647 -11.44 10.81 7.64
N THR A 648 -10.71 10.22 8.62
CA THR A 648 -11.34 9.32 9.60
C THR A 648 -12.22 10.08 10.59
N LEU A 649 -11.77 11.25 11.05
CA LEU A 649 -12.58 12.12 11.92
C LEU A 649 -13.81 12.65 11.19
N GLU A 650 -13.67 13.08 9.94
CA GLU A 650 -14.78 13.59 9.13
C GLU A 650 -15.84 12.51 8.91
N ALA A 651 -15.43 11.32 8.46
CA ALA A 651 -16.34 10.19 8.23
C ALA A 651 -17.03 9.72 9.53
N THR A 652 -16.41 9.93 10.69
CA THR A 652 -16.97 9.56 12.00
C THR A 652 -17.95 10.59 12.52
N LEU A 653 -17.59 11.88 12.51
CA LEU A 653 -18.37 12.96 13.14
C LEU A 653 -19.37 13.62 12.18
N LEU A 654 -19.08 13.62 10.89
CA LEU A 654 -19.91 14.14 9.80
C LEU A 654 -19.98 13.10 8.67
N PRO A 655 -20.63 11.95 8.91
CA PRO A 655 -20.69 10.88 7.93
C PRO A 655 -21.32 11.35 6.61
N PRO A 656 -20.96 10.72 5.47
CA PRO A 656 -21.59 11.03 4.19
C PRO A 656 -23.12 10.77 4.22
N PRO A 657 -23.88 11.40 3.32
CA PRO A 657 -25.33 11.22 3.28
C PRO A 657 -25.72 9.79 2.89
N GLU A 658 -26.83 9.30 3.44
CA GLU A 658 -27.44 8.04 3.03
C GLU A 658 -27.89 8.13 1.56
N PRO A 659 -27.53 7.15 0.70
CA PRO A 659 -27.98 7.14 -0.68
C PRO A 659 -29.48 6.85 -0.78
N LYS A 660 -30.15 7.51 -1.74
CA LYS A 660 -31.57 7.29 -2.03
C LYS A 660 -31.79 5.85 -2.52
N GLN A 661 -32.98 5.29 -2.26
CA GLN A 661 -33.32 3.93 -2.67
C GLN A 661 -33.30 3.75 -4.20
N GLU A 662 -33.70 4.76 -4.94
CA GLU A 662 -33.65 4.77 -6.40
C GLU A 662 -32.21 4.69 -6.94
N TRP A 663 -31.24 5.36 -6.28
CA TRP A 663 -29.83 5.29 -6.64
C TRP A 663 -29.26 3.89 -6.41
N ARG A 664 -29.68 3.23 -5.31
CA ARG A 664 -29.28 1.85 -5.02
C ARG A 664 -29.81 0.87 -6.09
N GLN A 665 -31.07 1.04 -6.50
CA GLN A 665 -31.69 0.23 -7.55
C GLN A 665 -30.98 0.43 -8.89
N LEU A 666 -30.66 1.69 -9.22
CA LEU A 666 -29.95 2.00 -10.44
C LEU A 666 -28.54 1.42 -10.45
N MET A 667 -27.81 1.50 -9.33
CA MET A 667 -26.51 0.84 -9.19
C MET A 667 -26.61 -0.68 -9.35
N HIS A 668 -27.62 -1.33 -8.79
CA HIS A 668 -27.85 -2.77 -9.01
C HIS A 668 -28.00 -3.10 -10.50
N SER A 669 -28.88 -2.38 -11.21
CA SER A 669 -29.09 -2.57 -12.64
C SER A 669 -27.80 -2.35 -13.46
N MET A 670 -27.07 -1.27 -13.17
CA MET A 670 -25.81 -0.98 -13.86
C MET A 670 -24.76 -2.07 -13.60
N THR A 671 -24.63 -2.56 -12.36
CA THR A 671 -23.64 -3.56 -12.03
C THR A 671 -23.95 -4.94 -12.59
N ASP A 672 -25.22 -5.32 -12.72
CA ASP A 672 -25.65 -6.54 -13.38
C ASP A 672 -25.21 -6.55 -14.85
N LEU A 673 -25.43 -5.45 -15.58
CA LEU A 673 -24.94 -5.33 -16.96
C LEU A 673 -23.43 -5.29 -17.03
N SER A 674 -22.79 -4.50 -16.13
CA SER A 674 -21.33 -4.38 -16.11
C SER A 674 -20.63 -5.72 -15.93
N VAL A 675 -21.07 -6.55 -14.95
CA VAL A 675 -20.49 -7.87 -14.70
C VAL A 675 -20.75 -8.82 -15.87
N GLN A 676 -21.93 -8.73 -16.49
CA GLN A 676 -22.27 -9.54 -17.67
C GLN A 676 -21.30 -9.22 -18.83
N VAL A 677 -21.15 -7.96 -19.19
CA VAL A 677 -20.23 -7.51 -20.26
C VAL A 677 -18.78 -7.91 -19.95
N TYR A 678 -18.36 -7.73 -18.70
CA TYR A 678 -17.01 -8.11 -18.25
C TYR A 678 -16.78 -9.62 -18.41
N ARG A 679 -17.64 -10.46 -17.85
CA ARG A 679 -17.50 -11.92 -17.88
C ARG A 679 -17.63 -12.50 -19.30
N GLN A 680 -18.57 -12.02 -20.10
CA GLN A 680 -18.68 -12.40 -21.51
C GLN A 680 -17.38 -12.13 -22.28
N THR A 681 -16.74 -11.00 -22.02
CA THR A 681 -15.48 -10.65 -22.69
C THR A 681 -14.32 -11.48 -22.17
N VAL A 682 -14.15 -11.52 -20.84
CA VAL A 682 -12.94 -12.06 -20.21
C VAL A 682 -12.95 -13.59 -20.12
N ARG A 683 -14.13 -14.21 -19.93
CA ARG A 683 -14.26 -15.65 -19.70
C ARG A 683 -14.82 -16.43 -20.87
N GLU A 684 -15.72 -15.82 -21.67
CA GLU A 684 -16.48 -16.56 -22.68
C GLU A 684 -15.93 -16.36 -24.10
N LYS A 685 -15.22 -15.24 -24.39
CA LYS A 685 -14.60 -15.03 -25.71
C LYS A 685 -13.47 -16.02 -25.96
N PRO A 686 -13.53 -16.86 -27.01
CA PRO A 686 -12.58 -17.98 -27.21
C PRO A 686 -11.13 -17.53 -27.36
N HIS A 687 -10.88 -16.35 -27.95
CA HIS A 687 -9.55 -15.84 -28.25
C HIS A 687 -8.98 -14.89 -27.20
N PHE A 688 -9.70 -14.60 -26.11
CA PHE A 688 -9.31 -13.59 -25.16
C PHE A 688 -7.99 -13.91 -24.42
N VAL A 689 -7.80 -15.14 -23.96
CA VAL A 689 -6.56 -15.57 -23.28
C VAL A 689 -5.38 -15.54 -24.26
N LYS A 690 -5.61 -15.93 -25.52
CA LYS A 690 -4.60 -15.86 -26.58
C LYS A 690 -4.22 -14.40 -26.87
N TYR A 691 -5.21 -13.51 -26.95
CA TYR A 691 -4.99 -12.07 -27.13
C TYR A 691 -4.14 -11.50 -25.98
N LEU A 692 -4.53 -11.74 -24.72
CA LEU A 692 -3.78 -11.30 -23.55
C LEU A 692 -2.29 -11.71 -23.65
N ARG A 693 -2.00 -12.98 -23.92
CA ARG A 693 -0.63 -13.51 -23.97
C ARG A 693 0.17 -13.04 -25.18
N THR A 694 -0.51 -12.73 -26.28
CA THR A 694 0.14 -12.30 -27.52
C THR A 694 0.42 -10.80 -27.51
N VAL A 695 -0.55 -10.00 -27.12
CA VAL A 695 -0.49 -8.53 -27.27
C VAL A 695 0.11 -7.85 -26.04
N THR A 696 -0.05 -8.44 -24.86
CA THR A 696 0.52 -7.88 -23.62
C THR A 696 1.82 -8.60 -23.21
N PRO A 697 2.66 -7.98 -22.35
CA PRO A 697 3.85 -8.62 -21.82
C PRO A 697 3.56 -9.57 -20.63
N GLU A 698 2.38 -10.22 -20.56
CA GLU A 698 2.01 -11.12 -19.44
C GLU A 698 3.07 -12.21 -19.20
N LEU A 699 3.61 -12.78 -20.28
CA LEU A 699 4.66 -13.80 -20.18
C LEU A 699 6.00 -13.20 -19.73
N GLU A 700 6.32 -12.02 -20.22
CA GLU A 700 7.57 -11.31 -19.94
C GLU A 700 7.61 -10.73 -18.52
N LEU A 701 6.47 -10.41 -17.93
CA LEU A 701 6.39 -10.00 -16.52
C LEU A 701 6.96 -11.03 -15.54
N GLN A 702 7.01 -12.31 -15.94
CA GLN A 702 7.59 -13.38 -15.10
C GLN A 702 9.12 -13.32 -15.00
N MET A 703 9.79 -12.63 -15.92
CA MET A 703 11.24 -12.42 -15.90
C MET A 703 11.64 -11.38 -14.86
N LEU A 704 10.76 -10.42 -14.58
CA LEU A 704 11.04 -9.40 -13.58
C LEU A 704 11.26 -10.04 -12.20
N PRO A 705 12.27 -9.61 -11.45
CA PRO A 705 12.47 -10.02 -10.06
C PRO A 705 11.44 -9.33 -9.15
N LEU A 706 10.15 -9.48 -9.50
CA LEU A 706 9.03 -9.04 -8.69
C LEU A 706 9.09 -9.76 -7.34
N GLY A 707 8.51 -9.20 -6.30
CA GLY A 707 8.52 -9.67 -4.92
C GLY A 707 8.75 -11.16 -4.62
N SER A 708 8.85 -11.56 -3.40
CA SER A 708 9.10 -12.95 -2.97
C SER A 708 8.03 -13.94 -3.42
N ARG A 709 6.82 -13.44 -3.72
CA ARG A 709 5.64 -14.24 -4.09
C ARG A 709 5.65 -14.66 -5.56
N PRO A 710 5.36 -15.93 -5.92
CA PRO A 710 5.24 -16.36 -7.31
C PRO A 710 4.15 -15.58 -8.08
N ALA A 711 4.40 -15.26 -9.35
CA ALA A 711 3.46 -14.49 -10.19
C ALA A 711 2.17 -15.27 -10.53
N LYS A 712 2.21 -16.60 -10.54
CA LYS A 712 1.06 -17.48 -10.83
C LYS A 712 0.73 -18.40 -9.65
N ARG A 713 -0.55 -18.70 -9.46
CA ARG A 713 -1.03 -19.71 -8.49
C ARG A 713 -0.79 -21.14 -9.00
N LYS A 714 -0.92 -21.36 -10.33
CA LYS A 714 -0.66 -22.64 -11.01
C LYS A 714 0.13 -22.40 -12.29
N VAL A 715 0.98 -23.34 -12.68
CA VAL A 715 1.84 -23.24 -13.88
C VAL A 715 1.00 -23.28 -15.16
N SER A 716 -0.08 -24.09 -15.20
CA SER A 716 -1.01 -24.23 -16.32
C SER A 716 -2.40 -23.74 -15.89
N GLY A 717 -3.05 -22.89 -16.70
CA GLY A 717 -4.42 -22.42 -16.45
C GLY A 717 -4.78 -21.19 -17.26
N GLY A 718 -6.04 -20.80 -17.25
CA GLY A 718 -6.60 -19.58 -17.83
C GLY A 718 -6.35 -18.35 -16.94
N ILE A 719 -7.25 -17.38 -17.05
CA ILE A 719 -7.18 -16.11 -16.29
C ILE A 719 -7.26 -16.34 -14.77
N GLU A 720 -7.98 -17.36 -14.34
CA GLU A 720 -8.14 -17.75 -12.94
C GLU A 720 -6.80 -18.10 -12.27
N SER A 721 -5.82 -18.55 -13.03
CA SER A 721 -4.47 -18.88 -12.53
C SER A 721 -3.60 -17.64 -12.29
N LEU A 722 -3.92 -16.52 -12.93
CA LEU A 722 -3.19 -15.26 -12.75
C LEU A 722 -3.57 -14.60 -11.42
N ARG A 723 -2.58 -13.96 -10.79
CA ARG A 723 -2.83 -13.09 -9.65
C ARG A 723 -3.35 -11.73 -10.14
N ALA A 724 -4.05 -10.99 -9.27
CA ALA A 724 -4.65 -9.71 -9.61
C ALA A 724 -3.61 -8.67 -10.06
N ILE A 725 -2.43 -8.61 -9.44
CA ILE A 725 -1.39 -7.64 -9.78
C ILE A 725 -0.81 -7.89 -11.18
N PRO A 726 -0.28 -9.08 -11.53
CA PRO A 726 0.15 -9.36 -12.90
C PRO A 726 -0.96 -9.16 -13.95
N TRP A 727 -2.21 -9.48 -13.62
CA TRP A 727 -3.36 -9.24 -14.47
C TRP A 727 -3.53 -7.75 -14.82
N VAL A 728 -3.60 -6.87 -13.82
CA VAL A 728 -3.75 -5.43 -14.03
C VAL A 728 -2.51 -4.85 -14.71
N PHE A 729 -1.32 -5.29 -14.30
CA PHE A 729 -0.05 -4.79 -14.80
C PHE A 729 0.14 -5.05 -16.30
N ALA A 730 -0.24 -6.25 -16.79
CA ALA A 730 -0.17 -6.57 -18.20
C ALA A 730 -0.99 -5.60 -19.09
N TRP A 731 -2.20 -5.25 -18.66
CA TRP A 731 -3.06 -4.30 -19.38
C TRP A 731 -2.59 -2.85 -19.30
N THR A 732 -1.95 -2.48 -18.20
CA THR A 732 -1.32 -1.16 -18.04
C THR A 732 -0.19 -0.96 -19.05
N GLN A 733 0.61 -2.01 -19.29
CA GLN A 733 1.77 -1.96 -20.17
C GLN A 733 1.43 -1.66 -21.65
N ILE A 734 0.23 -1.98 -22.10
CA ILE A 734 -0.24 -1.65 -23.47
C ILE A 734 -1.23 -0.46 -23.48
N ARG A 735 -1.40 0.21 -22.33
CA ARG A 735 -2.32 1.34 -22.12
C ARG A 735 -3.79 1.07 -22.48
N LEU A 736 -4.20 -0.18 -22.52
CA LEU A 736 -5.63 -0.52 -22.66
C LEU A 736 -6.36 -0.46 -21.31
N MET A 737 -5.68 -0.72 -20.21
CA MET A 737 -6.19 -0.63 -18.82
C MET A 737 -7.55 -1.32 -18.61
N LEU A 738 -7.79 -2.39 -19.34
CA LEU A 738 -9.06 -3.09 -19.49
C LEU A 738 -9.82 -3.34 -18.18
N PRO A 739 -9.18 -3.84 -17.08
CA PRO A 739 -9.90 -4.23 -15.87
C PRO A 739 -10.61 -3.08 -15.16
N ALA A 740 -10.21 -1.84 -15.41
CA ALA A 740 -10.72 -0.69 -14.67
C ALA A 740 -11.91 0.01 -15.33
N TRP A 741 -12.23 -0.29 -16.59
CA TRP A 741 -13.34 0.37 -17.30
C TRP A 741 -14.30 -0.58 -18.02
N LEU A 742 -13.88 -1.82 -18.30
CA LEU A 742 -14.68 -2.75 -19.10
C LEU A 742 -16.02 -3.05 -18.42
N GLY A 743 -17.11 -2.83 -19.15
CA GLY A 743 -18.48 -2.99 -18.68
C GLY A 743 -19.08 -1.68 -18.10
N THR A 744 -18.28 -0.79 -17.52
CA THR A 744 -18.78 0.43 -16.85
C THR A 744 -19.40 1.41 -17.85
N GLY A 745 -18.73 1.69 -18.98
CA GLY A 745 -19.27 2.57 -20.00
C GLY A 745 -20.61 2.08 -20.59
N ALA A 746 -20.71 0.80 -20.89
CA ALA A 746 -21.94 0.18 -21.39
C ALA A 746 -23.09 0.30 -20.37
N ALA A 747 -22.82 0.08 -19.10
CA ALA A 747 -23.80 0.19 -18.03
C ALA A 747 -24.35 1.62 -17.88
N ILE A 748 -23.47 2.63 -17.87
CA ILE A 748 -23.86 4.04 -17.79
C ILE A 748 -24.65 4.44 -19.05
N ASN A 749 -24.20 4.02 -20.25
CA ASN A 749 -24.87 4.37 -21.50
C ASN A 749 -26.29 3.79 -21.55
N GLN A 750 -26.51 2.56 -21.12
CA GLN A 750 -27.85 1.96 -21.04
C GLN A 750 -28.81 2.81 -20.20
N VAL A 751 -28.37 3.33 -19.06
CA VAL A 751 -29.19 4.19 -18.19
C VAL A 751 -29.52 5.52 -18.88
N ILE A 752 -28.57 6.10 -19.61
CA ILE A 752 -28.78 7.32 -20.40
C ILE A 752 -29.81 7.06 -21.50
N ASP A 753 -29.69 5.94 -22.24
CA ASP A 753 -30.64 5.54 -23.29
C ASP A 753 -32.06 5.27 -22.77
N GLN A 754 -32.17 4.84 -21.50
CA GLN A 754 -33.45 4.66 -20.80
C GLN A 754 -34.07 6.00 -20.30
N GLY A 755 -33.42 7.15 -20.58
CA GLY A 755 -33.90 8.46 -20.21
C GLY A 755 -33.63 8.86 -18.74
N GLN A 756 -32.80 8.13 -18.01
CA GLN A 756 -32.50 8.35 -16.60
C GLN A 756 -31.19 9.15 -16.37
N LYS A 757 -30.73 9.92 -17.35
CA LYS A 757 -29.49 10.70 -17.26
C LYS A 757 -29.53 11.69 -16.08
N GLN A 758 -30.67 12.32 -15.83
CA GLN A 758 -30.86 13.28 -14.72
C GLN A 758 -30.60 12.62 -13.35
N THR A 759 -31.02 11.36 -13.16
CA THR A 759 -30.75 10.62 -11.93
C THR A 759 -29.24 10.35 -11.75
N LEU A 760 -28.52 10.03 -12.84
CA LEU A 760 -27.05 9.88 -12.79
C LEU A 760 -26.35 11.21 -12.45
N GLU A 761 -26.84 12.34 -12.97
CA GLU A 761 -26.31 13.67 -12.66
C GLU A 761 -26.55 14.02 -11.18
N GLU A 762 -27.72 13.72 -10.62
CA GLU A 762 -28.00 13.87 -9.18
C GLU A 762 -27.06 12.96 -8.34
N MET A 763 -26.86 11.71 -8.75
CA MET A 763 -25.93 10.80 -8.05
C MET A 763 -24.51 11.36 -8.08
N LEU A 764 -24.07 11.91 -9.21
CA LEU A 764 -22.75 12.50 -9.36
C LEU A 764 -22.54 13.73 -8.46
N GLU A 765 -23.59 14.54 -8.28
CA GLU A 765 -23.55 15.76 -7.48
C GLU A 765 -23.67 15.48 -5.96
N GLN A 766 -24.54 14.53 -5.57
CA GLN A 766 -24.99 14.40 -4.18
C GLN A 766 -24.47 13.15 -3.47
N TRP A 767 -23.91 12.17 -4.19
CA TRP A 767 -23.45 10.91 -3.62
C TRP A 767 -21.93 10.72 -3.73
N PRO A 768 -21.17 10.96 -2.67
CA PRO A 768 -19.70 10.89 -2.69
C PRO A 768 -19.13 9.56 -3.22
N TYR A 769 -19.82 8.45 -2.97
CA TYR A 769 -19.44 7.15 -3.51
C TYR A 769 -19.47 7.15 -5.05
N PHE A 770 -20.59 7.60 -5.66
CA PHE A 770 -20.73 7.60 -7.11
C PHE A 770 -19.80 8.63 -7.76
N GLN A 771 -19.65 9.79 -7.16
CA GLN A 771 -18.68 10.80 -7.59
C GLN A 771 -17.26 10.22 -7.62
N THR A 772 -16.81 9.57 -6.54
CA THR A 772 -15.49 8.94 -6.48
C THR A 772 -15.32 7.84 -7.53
N LEU A 773 -16.35 7.01 -7.74
CA LEU A 773 -16.35 5.95 -8.76
C LEU A 773 -16.11 6.53 -10.16
N ILE A 774 -16.81 7.60 -10.51
CA ILE A 774 -16.72 8.27 -11.81
C ILE A 774 -15.38 9.01 -11.97
N ASP A 775 -14.88 9.69 -10.94
CA ASP A 775 -13.58 10.37 -10.95
C ASP A 775 -12.42 9.35 -11.15
N MET A 776 -12.52 8.18 -10.51
CA MET A 776 -11.53 7.10 -10.69
C MET A 776 -11.59 6.52 -12.10
N LEU A 777 -12.78 6.35 -12.66
CA LEU A 777 -12.95 5.92 -14.05
C LEU A 777 -12.32 6.94 -15.00
N GLU A 778 -12.57 8.23 -14.82
CA GLU A 778 -11.97 9.30 -15.62
C GLU A 778 -10.44 9.28 -15.57
N MET A 779 -9.88 9.12 -14.38
CA MET A 779 -8.42 9.04 -14.20
C MET A 779 -7.82 7.85 -14.99
N VAL A 780 -8.49 6.70 -15.02
CA VAL A 780 -8.05 5.55 -15.81
C VAL A 780 -8.16 5.82 -17.30
N LEU A 781 -9.32 6.31 -17.75
CA LEU A 781 -9.56 6.58 -19.16
C LEU A 781 -8.60 7.66 -19.72
N SER A 782 -8.19 8.64 -18.90
CA SER A 782 -7.18 9.63 -19.27
C SER A 782 -5.78 9.05 -19.50
N LYS A 783 -5.46 7.94 -18.84
CA LYS A 783 -4.21 7.19 -19.02
C LYS A 783 -4.30 6.13 -20.12
N ALA A 784 -5.49 5.68 -20.47
CA ALA A 784 -5.70 4.72 -21.54
C ALA A 784 -5.37 5.37 -22.92
N ASP A 785 -4.92 4.55 -23.86
CA ASP A 785 -4.54 5.01 -25.19
C ASP A 785 -4.76 3.88 -26.21
N GLY A 786 -5.88 3.95 -26.94
CA GLY A 786 -6.24 2.96 -27.94
C GLY A 786 -5.29 2.92 -29.13
N HIS A 787 -4.55 4.01 -29.39
CA HIS A 787 -3.58 4.07 -30.48
C HIS A 787 -2.31 3.26 -30.14
N VAL A 788 -1.83 3.40 -28.90
CA VAL A 788 -0.73 2.57 -28.38
C VAL A 788 -1.14 1.09 -28.38
N ALA A 789 -2.35 0.75 -27.93
CA ALA A 789 -2.84 -0.62 -27.97
C ALA A 789 -2.88 -1.20 -29.39
N LEU A 790 -3.35 -0.40 -30.38
CA LEU A 790 -3.34 -0.79 -31.79
C LEU A 790 -1.92 -1.06 -32.31
N TYR A 791 -0.94 -0.26 -31.88
CA TYR A 791 0.46 -0.47 -32.27
C TYR A 791 0.97 -1.84 -31.80
N TYR A 792 0.74 -2.20 -30.54
CA TYR A 792 1.11 -3.54 -30.03
C TYR A 792 0.42 -4.66 -30.81
N GLU A 793 -0.86 -4.52 -31.14
CA GLU A 793 -1.61 -5.51 -31.92
C GLU A 793 -1.01 -5.68 -33.31
N SER A 794 -0.83 -4.58 -34.05
CA SER A 794 -0.31 -4.61 -35.41
C SER A 794 1.13 -5.13 -35.50
N HIS A 795 1.93 -4.92 -34.44
CA HIS A 795 3.34 -5.27 -34.38
C HIS A 795 3.60 -6.71 -33.92
N LEU A 796 2.72 -7.26 -33.04
CA LEU A 796 2.92 -8.54 -32.40
C LEU A 796 2.10 -9.71 -32.96
N THR A 797 1.10 -9.45 -33.82
CA THR A 797 0.27 -10.51 -34.39
C THR A 797 -0.29 -10.19 -35.76
N ASP A 798 -0.36 -11.20 -36.63
CA ASP A 798 -1.07 -11.17 -37.91
C ASP A 798 -2.39 -11.94 -37.87
N ASP A 799 -2.75 -12.52 -36.73
CA ASP A 799 -3.98 -13.29 -36.52
C ASP A 799 -5.21 -12.37 -36.62
N ALA A 800 -6.07 -12.63 -37.60
CA ALA A 800 -7.25 -11.81 -37.89
C ALA A 800 -8.26 -11.79 -36.72
N ASP A 801 -8.43 -12.92 -36.02
CA ASP A 801 -9.37 -13.04 -34.90
C ASP A 801 -8.89 -12.17 -33.72
N LEU A 802 -7.56 -12.13 -33.46
CA LEU A 802 -6.99 -11.29 -32.43
C LEU A 802 -7.11 -9.81 -32.78
N LYS A 803 -6.88 -9.43 -34.05
CA LYS A 803 -7.04 -8.04 -34.52
C LYS A 803 -8.50 -7.59 -34.42
N GLN A 804 -9.46 -8.48 -34.77
CA GLN A 804 -10.88 -8.18 -34.62
C GLN A 804 -11.26 -7.97 -33.14
N LEU A 805 -10.79 -8.84 -32.24
CA LEU A 805 -11.02 -8.67 -30.81
C LEU A 805 -10.44 -7.36 -30.29
N GLY A 806 -9.22 -6.99 -30.72
CA GLY A 806 -8.58 -5.73 -30.38
C GLY A 806 -9.40 -4.51 -30.82
N GLU A 807 -9.95 -4.52 -32.06
CA GLU A 807 -10.83 -3.45 -32.54
C GLU A 807 -12.11 -3.34 -31.69
N GLU A 808 -12.73 -4.46 -31.33
CA GLU A 808 -13.90 -4.45 -30.43
C GLU A 808 -13.56 -3.80 -29.08
N LEU A 809 -12.40 -4.13 -28.48
CA LEU A 809 -11.98 -3.59 -27.18
C LEU A 809 -11.68 -2.10 -27.28
N ARG A 810 -11.00 -1.65 -28.32
CA ARG A 810 -10.71 -0.22 -28.56
C ARG A 810 -11.98 0.58 -28.84
N GLN A 811 -12.97 0.00 -29.57
CA GLN A 811 -14.25 0.66 -29.79
C GLN A 811 -14.99 0.87 -28.46
N ARG A 812 -15.06 -0.18 -27.61
CA ARG A 812 -15.66 -0.07 -26.26
C ARG A 812 -14.93 0.97 -25.39
N LEU A 813 -13.61 1.11 -25.53
CA LEU A 813 -12.85 2.16 -24.84
C LEU A 813 -13.29 3.55 -25.30
N ARG A 814 -13.43 3.77 -26.63
CA ARG A 814 -13.93 5.03 -27.19
C ARG A 814 -15.35 5.35 -26.69
N ASP A 815 -16.23 4.34 -26.71
CA ASP A 815 -17.61 4.47 -26.24
C ASP A 815 -17.64 4.85 -24.75
N ALA A 816 -16.81 4.20 -23.92
CA ALA A 816 -16.72 4.52 -22.48
C ALA A 816 -16.26 5.97 -22.23
N VAL A 817 -15.28 6.45 -23.01
CA VAL A 817 -14.82 7.86 -22.92
C VAL A 817 -15.96 8.82 -23.29
N GLN A 818 -16.66 8.55 -24.40
CA GLN A 818 -17.79 9.40 -24.86
C GLN A 818 -18.94 9.41 -23.85
N THR A 819 -19.30 8.24 -23.31
CA THR A 819 -20.33 8.10 -22.28
C THR A 819 -19.99 8.91 -21.02
N LEU A 820 -18.72 8.84 -20.57
CA LEU A 820 -18.27 9.60 -19.40
C LEU A 820 -18.34 11.12 -19.65
N LEU A 821 -17.86 11.58 -20.81
CA LEU A 821 -17.91 12.99 -21.17
C LEU A 821 -19.36 13.51 -21.28
N ALA A 822 -20.27 12.69 -21.84
CA ALA A 822 -21.69 13.02 -21.92
C ALA A 822 -22.36 13.09 -20.52
N LEU A 823 -21.97 12.21 -19.60
CA LEU A 823 -22.45 12.24 -18.20
C LEU A 823 -21.97 13.48 -17.46
N LYS A 824 -20.68 13.82 -17.58
CA LYS A 824 -20.08 14.99 -16.89
C LYS A 824 -20.40 16.33 -17.58
N GLY A 825 -20.93 16.32 -18.81
CA GLY A 825 -21.14 17.54 -19.60
C GLY A 825 -19.82 18.21 -20.03
N GLU A 826 -18.75 17.45 -20.13
CA GLU A 826 -17.40 17.95 -20.43
C GLU A 826 -16.99 17.63 -21.88
N SER A 827 -16.10 18.44 -22.44
CA SER A 827 -15.61 18.27 -23.81
C SER A 827 -14.30 17.46 -23.90
N LYS A 828 -13.58 17.31 -22.77
CA LYS A 828 -12.33 16.54 -22.65
C LYS A 828 -12.21 15.95 -21.28
N LEU A 829 -11.49 14.83 -21.15
CA LEU A 829 -11.14 14.25 -19.85
C LEU A 829 -10.26 15.19 -19.04
N LEU A 830 -10.39 15.12 -17.73
CA LEU A 830 -9.64 15.91 -16.74
C LEU A 830 -9.86 17.42 -16.85
N SER A 831 -11.02 17.87 -17.35
CA SER A 831 -11.35 19.31 -17.40
C SER A 831 -11.34 19.97 -16.02
N SER A 832 -11.67 19.20 -14.98
CA SER A 832 -11.70 19.63 -13.58
C SER A 832 -10.42 19.31 -12.79
N ASN A 833 -9.42 18.65 -13.41
CA ASN A 833 -8.18 18.23 -12.74
C ASN A 833 -6.92 18.63 -13.52
N ASP A 834 -6.63 19.93 -13.52
CA ASP A 834 -5.49 20.51 -14.23
C ASP A 834 -4.14 19.91 -13.82
N VAL A 835 -3.97 19.55 -12.54
CA VAL A 835 -2.70 18.99 -12.02
C VAL A 835 -2.40 17.64 -12.70
N LEU A 836 -3.38 16.75 -12.76
CA LEU A 836 -3.21 15.45 -13.42
C LEU A 836 -3.07 15.60 -14.93
N ASP A 837 -3.86 16.46 -15.58
CA ASP A 837 -3.77 16.74 -17.02
C ASP A 837 -2.34 17.23 -17.40
N GLN A 838 -1.78 18.15 -16.61
CA GLN A 838 -0.43 18.66 -16.86
C GLN A 838 0.65 17.63 -16.60
N SER A 839 0.55 16.87 -15.51
CA SER A 839 1.45 15.75 -15.23
C SER A 839 1.51 14.77 -16.41
N MET A 840 0.35 14.41 -16.96
CA MET A 840 0.28 13.52 -18.12
C MET A 840 0.88 14.15 -19.39
N LYS A 841 0.67 15.44 -19.63
CA LYS A 841 1.23 16.16 -20.80
C LYS A 841 2.76 16.19 -20.80
N VAL A 842 3.38 16.35 -19.61
CA VAL A 842 4.86 16.34 -19.48
C VAL A 842 5.44 14.98 -19.85
N ARG A 843 4.75 13.88 -19.57
CA ARG A 843 5.26 12.50 -19.70
C ARG A 843 4.99 11.87 -21.06
N LYS A 844 3.91 12.25 -21.75
CA LYS A 844 3.52 11.65 -23.03
C LYS A 844 4.66 11.55 -24.05
N PRO A 845 5.52 12.59 -24.27
CA PRO A 845 6.61 12.52 -25.24
C PRO A 845 7.71 11.50 -24.90
N TYR A 846 7.79 11.04 -23.68
CA TYR A 846 8.77 10.06 -23.20
C TYR A 846 8.18 8.66 -23.04
N LEU A 847 6.87 8.56 -22.84
CA LEU A 847 6.14 7.30 -22.76
C LEU A 847 5.99 6.64 -24.14
N LEU A 848 5.63 7.41 -25.18
CA LEU A 848 5.44 6.85 -26.52
C LEU A 848 6.69 6.09 -27.02
N PRO A 849 7.92 6.63 -26.96
CA PRO A 849 9.12 5.90 -27.36
C PRO A 849 9.30 4.59 -26.59
N LEU A 850 9.04 4.58 -25.28
CA LEU A 850 9.14 3.35 -24.48
C LEU A 850 8.14 2.28 -24.91
N HIS A 851 6.91 2.66 -25.27
CA HIS A 851 5.92 1.72 -25.78
C HIS A 851 6.33 1.11 -27.12
N LEU A 852 6.82 1.93 -28.06
CA LEU A 852 7.28 1.44 -29.37
C LEU A 852 8.52 0.53 -29.21
N LEU A 853 9.49 0.92 -28.39
CA LEU A 853 10.65 0.09 -28.02
C LEU A 853 10.22 -1.23 -27.37
N GLN A 854 9.29 -1.19 -26.43
CA GLN A 854 8.81 -2.39 -25.75
C GLN A 854 8.16 -3.40 -26.73
N ALA A 855 7.32 -2.92 -27.64
CA ALA A 855 6.70 -3.79 -28.63
C ALA A 855 7.75 -4.47 -29.52
N GLU A 856 8.78 -3.72 -29.98
CA GLU A 856 9.89 -4.27 -30.75
C GLU A 856 10.72 -5.27 -29.93
N LEU A 857 11.03 -4.95 -28.68
CA LEU A 857 11.74 -5.85 -27.77
C LEU A 857 10.98 -7.16 -27.53
N MET A 858 9.66 -7.09 -27.31
CA MET A 858 8.81 -8.28 -27.19
C MET A 858 8.86 -9.15 -28.45
N LYS A 859 8.79 -8.54 -29.63
CA LYS A 859 8.88 -9.23 -30.91
C LYS A 859 10.22 -9.96 -31.09
N ARG A 860 11.34 -9.24 -30.88
CA ARG A 860 12.70 -9.82 -30.97
C ARG A 860 12.90 -10.97 -29.99
N ARG A 861 12.54 -10.74 -28.73
CA ARG A 861 12.66 -11.77 -27.68
C ARG A 861 11.89 -13.04 -28.04
N ARG A 862 10.64 -12.91 -28.49
CA ARG A 862 9.81 -14.04 -28.87
C ARG A 862 10.38 -14.81 -30.08
N ALA A 863 10.98 -14.10 -31.03
CA ALA A 863 11.71 -14.72 -32.13
C ALA A 863 12.94 -15.48 -31.63
N TYR A 864 13.76 -14.92 -30.76
CA TYR A 864 14.93 -15.60 -30.16
C TYR A 864 14.56 -16.85 -29.38
N LEU A 865 13.46 -16.83 -28.62
CA LEU A 865 12.97 -18.02 -27.90
C LEU A 865 12.48 -19.11 -28.87
N ALA A 866 11.86 -18.75 -29.98
CA ALA A 866 11.43 -19.70 -31.00
C ALA A 866 12.64 -20.40 -31.69
N GLU A 867 13.75 -19.68 -31.82
CA GLU A 867 15.01 -20.17 -32.39
C GLU A 867 15.90 -20.90 -31.37
N ARG A 868 15.44 -21.07 -30.12
CA ARG A 868 16.18 -21.70 -29.00
C ARG A 868 17.51 -21.03 -28.68
N GLN A 869 17.61 -19.71 -28.87
CA GLN A 869 18.78 -18.93 -28.48
C GLN A 869 18.79 -18.67 -26.96
N ALA A 870 19.98 -18.36 -26.42
CA ALA A 870 20.22 -18.27 -24.99
C ALA A 870 19.33 -17.20 -24.30
N GLU A 871 18.92 -17.49 -23.07
CA GLU A 871 18.32 -16.55 -22.13
C GLU A 871 19.39 -15.55 -21.62
N ASN A 872 18.94 -14.37 -21.10
CA ASN A 872 19.77 -13.26 -20.62
C ASN A 872 20.52 -12.46 -21.70
N THR A 873 19.82 -12.12 -22.75
CA THR A 873 20.32 -11.23 -23.82
C THR A 873 20.20 -9.74 -23.39
N PRO A 874 20.92 -8.81 -24.07
CA PRO A 874 20.69 -7.37 -23.94
C PRO A 874 19.22 -6.98 -24.17
N VAL A 875 18.52 -7.72 -25.03
CA VAL A 875 17.07 -7.54 -25.30
C VAL A 875 16.23 -7.84 -24.06
N ASP A 876 16.53 -8.90 -23.32
CA ASP A 876 15.81 -9.23 -22.07
C ASP A 876 15.97 -8.12 -21.03
N HIS A 877 17.16 -7.60 -20.85
CA HIS A 877 17.44 -6.51 -19.93
C HIS A 877 16.71 -5.22 -20.34
N ALA A 878 16.82 -4.83 -21.61
CA ALA A 878 16.12 -3.66 -22.14
C ALA A 878 14.60 -3.77 -21.98
N LEU A 879 14.02 -4.97 -22.18
CA LEU A 879 12.61 -5.23 -21.98
C LEU A 879 12.20 -5.03 -20.52
N MET A 880 12.97 -5.57 -19.56
CA MET A 880 12.70 -5.35 -18.14
C MET A 880 12.76 -3.87 -17.75
N VAL A 881 13.75 -3.12 -18.28
CA VAL A 881 13.88 -1.68 -18.04
C VAL A 881 12.70 -0.92 -18.68
N SER A 882 12.23 -1.31 -19.87
CA SER A 882 11.08 -0.68 -20.52
C SER A 882 9.79 -0.87 -19.73
N ILE A 883 9.55 -2.08 -19.20
CA ILE A 883 8.39 -2.38 -18.35
C ILE A 883 8.41 -1.51 -17.07
N ALA A 884 9.56 -1.41 -16.42
CA ALA A 884 9.73 -0.57 -15.24
C ALA A 884 9.56 0.93 -15.58
N GLY A 885 10.09 1.39 -16.72
CA GLY A 885 9.98 2.77 -17.19
C GLY A 885 8.55 3.18 -17.52
N ILE A 886 7.78 2.34 -18.20
CA ILE A 886 6.35 2.57 -18.48
C ILE A 886 5.55 2.62 -17.18
N ALA A 887 5.81 1.70 -16.24
CA ALA A 887 5.16 1.71 -14.93
C ALA A 887 5.42 3.00 -14.16
N ALA A 888 6.68 3.45 -14.11
CA ALA A 888 7.07 4.72 -13.50
C ALA A 888 6.40 5.92 -14.21
N GLY A 889 6.39 5.93 -15.54
CA GLY A 889 5.81 6.99 -16.33
C GLY A 889 4.29 7.13 -16.18
N LEU A 890 3.56 6.04 -15.98
CA LEU A 890 2.13 6.05 -15.75
C LEU A 890 1.76 6.17 -14.25
N ARG A 891 2.74 6.07 -13.35
CA ARG A 891 2.51 5.91 -11.90
C ARG A 891 1.47 4.81 -11.63
N ASN A 892 1.62 3.70 -12.31
CA ASN A 892 0.71 2.57 -12.21
C ASN A 892 1.49 1.27 -12.44
N THR A 893 1.61 0.50 -11.39
CA THR A 893 2.36 -0.76 -11.34
C THR A 893 1.45 -1.99 -11.15
N GLY A 894 0.16 -1.85 -11.46
CA GLY A 894 -0.81 -2.93 -11.33
C GLY A 894 -1.77 -2.78 -10.17
#